data_d6f6e0e57e0023c4bbefe2691bc648da
#
_entry.id   d6f6e0e57e0023c4bbefe2691bc648da
#
_cell.length_a   1.000
_cell.length_b   1.000
_cell.length_c   1.000
_cell.angle_alpha   90.00
_cell.angle_beta   90.00
_cell.angle_gamma   90.00
#
_symmetry.space_group_name_H-M   'P 1'
#
loop_
_entity.id
_entity.type
_entity.pdbx_description
1 polymer ?
#
loop_
_entity_poly.entity_id
_entity_poly.type
_entity_poly.pdbx_seq_one_letter_code
_entity_poly.pdbx_strand_id
1 'polypeptide(L)'
;MKNYSAKEIKNIVLIGAPGTGKTTLAEAMAFEGKVIDRRGSIEANNTLSDNTDIEHEYKRSIYSTILFTEFMERKLNIIDCPGSDDFCGSLFSAFKVADVGVMVFNAQNGWEVGSEIQARYARVLNKPLIAFVNQLDSDKASFDATLESIRAASRVKPVVVQYPVNPGPGFDAFIDVLLMKMYRFKDENGTREELDIPAEEAEKAQALNKELVEAAAEYDDALMELYFEKGTLTQDDIRSGLKIGVSRRAVMPVFCGSAKRDIGTKRLMEFIINVAPGPLKAPAFLSTEGEEIRADEAAPAVAFIFKSQLEQHIGEISYLRVIRGKLTEGMELLNTRTGNKEKLSQLFAVAGKNRIKVTELAAGDIGCTVKLKSTRTNDTLSAPGTPVTIDPIVFPEPRYRAAIKTKDQADDEKLGKLLNDAKYEDPTILVDYSKELKQTIIQGQGEHHLNILRSRIASENKLQYDYIAPKIPYRETITKVAQADYRHKKQSGGAGQFGEVHLLIEPYTEGMPEPKSYKIPGKGELAVNIKGKEEYDLPWGGKLQFYTAIVGGAIDARFMPAILKGIMEKMDEGPLTGSYARDIRVIVYDGKMHPVDSNEISFKLAARNAFKEAFRNAGPKIMEPIYDVEVLTPSDYMGAVMSDLQNRRAMIMGMESDKGFDRLNARVPLAELYRYSTTLSSLSSGAATYTMKFASYEQVPADVQDKLLKAYTDTDEE
;
A
#
# COMPACT_ATOMS: atom_id res chain seq x y z
N MET A 1 28.70 -21.35 4.32
CA MET A 1 27.72 -20.87 5.31
C MET A 1 27.21 -22.06 6.13
N LYS A 2 27.11 -21.94 7.45
CA LYS A 2 26.54 -22.94 8.35
C LYS A 2 25.00 -22.99 8.20
N ASN A 3 24.40 -24.16 8.44
CA ASN A 3 22.94 -24.26 8.57
C ASN A 3 22.52 -23.78 9.95
N TYR A 4 21.51 -22.93 10.01
CA TYR A 4 20.98 -22.34 11.24
C TYR A 4 19.63 -22.91 11.61
N SER A 5 19.42 -23.19 12.89
CA SER A 5 18.10 -23.57 13.42
C SER A 5 17.25 -22.33 13.73
N ALA A 6 15.95 -22.51 13.89
CA ALA A 6 15.02 -21.42 14.23
C ALA A 6 15.39 -20.65 15.52
N LYS A 7 16.11 -21.28 16.45
CA LYS A 7 16.65 -20.64 17.67
C LYS A 7 17.81 -19.69 17.41
N GLU A 8 18.52 -19.91 16.31
CA GLU A 8 19.74 -19.18 15.94
C GLU A 8 19.45 -18.04 14.95
N ILE A 9 18.20 -17.83 14.54
CA ILE A 9 17.81 -16.85 13.54
C ILE A 9 17.16 -15.63 14.20
N LYS A 10 17.46 -14.44 13.68
CA LYS A 10 16.78 -13.18 13.95
C LYS A 10 16.43 -12.48 12.63
N ASN A 11 15.26 -11.88 12.55
CA ASN A 11 14.81 -11.14 11.38
C ASN A 11 14.47 -9.71 11.78
N ILE A 12 15.24 -8.76 11.29
CA ILE A 12 15.01 -7.34 11.57
C ILE A 12 14.70 -6.57 10.28
N VAL A 13 13.96 -5.49 10.44
CA VAL A 13 13.76 -4.48 9.41
C VAL A 13 14.31 -3.15 9.90
N LEU A 14 15.10 -2.47 9.06
CA LEU A 14 15.58 -1.11 9.32
C LEU A 14 14.56 -0.12 8.77
N ILE A 15 14.06 0.75 9.65
CA ILE A 15 13.05 1.76 9.33
C ILE A 15 13.49 3.13 9.84
N GLY A 16 12.85 4.19 9.41
CA GLY A 16 13.14 5.58 9.79
C GLY A 16 13.01 6.54 8.61
N ALA A 17 12.96 7.83 8.87
CA ALA A 17 12.86 8.87 7.86
C ALA A 17 14.00 8.81 6.81
N PRO A 18 13.86 9.43 5.63
CA PRO A 18 14.96 9.55 4.68
C PRO A 18 16.17 10.24 5.31
N GLY A 19 17.39 9.77 4.99
CA GLY A 19 18.64 10.39 5.46
C GLY A 19 19.04 10.06 6.90
N THR A 20 18.29 9.20 7.63
CA THR A 20 18.67 8.78 9.00
C THR A 20 19.85 7.80 9.08
N GLY A 21 20.31 7.29 7.92
CA GLY A 21 21.48 6.40 7.85
C GLY A 21 21.18 4.91 8.01
N LYS A 22 19.96 4.45 7.65
CA LYS A 22 19.57 3.03 7.66
C LYS A 22 20.52 2.16 6.83
N THR A 23 20.75 2.52 5.58
CA THR A 23 21.67 1.81 4.67
C THR A 23 23.09 1.81 5.19
N THR A 24 23.57 2.91 5.78
CA THR A 24 24.88 2.97 6.42
C THR A 24 24.95 2.03 7.63
N LEU A 25 23.85 1.90 8.40
CA LEU A 25 23.78 0.96 9.53
C LEU A 25 23.75 -0.49 9.02
N ALA A 26 23.01 -0.79 7.95
CA ALA A 26 23.00 -2.12 7.32
C ALA A 26 24.41 -2.52 6.86
N GLU A 27 25.14 -1.59 6.24
CA GLU A 27 26.52 -1.77 5.79
C GLU A 27 27.48 -2.02 6.96
N ALA A 28 27.34 -1.25 8.07
CA ALA A 28 28.12 -1.45 9.29
C ALA A 28 27.82 -2.81 9.94
N MET A 29 26.55 -3.25 9.98
CA MET A 29 26.18 -4.57 10.48
C MET A 29 26.77 -5.72 9.63
N ALA A 30 26.77 -5.56 8.29
CA ALA A 30 27.36 -6.54 7.38
C ALA A 30 28.89 -6.61 7.54
N PHE A 31 29.55 -5.49 7.82
CA PHE A 31 30.98 -5.43 8.10
C PHE A 31 31.31 -6.08 9.43
N GLU A 32 30.62 -5.78 10.52
CA GLU A 32 30.82 -6.40 11.84
C GLU A 32 30.61 -7.92 11.81
N GLY A 33 29.69 -8.41 10.99
CA GLY A 33 29.47 -9.84 10.77
C GLY A 33 30.35 -10.45 9.68
N LYS A 34 31.35 -9.72 9.16
CA LYS A 34 32.33 -10.20 8.17
C LYS A 34 31.72 -10.72 6.85
N VAL A 35 30.56 -10.20 6.45
CA VAL A 35 29.98 -10.49 5.14
C VAL A 35 30.69 -9.66 4.06
N ILE A 36 31.24 -8.52 4.45
CA ILE A 36 32.10 -7.66 3.64
C ILE A 36 33.36 -7.32 4.40
N ASP A 37 34.47 -7.20 3.68
CA ASP A 37 35.77 -6.84 4.24
C ASP A 37 35.98 -5.33 4.39
N ARG A 38 35.20 -4.55 3.66
CA ARG A 38 35.24 -3.09 3.66
C ARG A 38 33.83 -2.52 3.48
N ARG A 39 33.49 -1.51 4.30
CA ARG A 39 32.22 -0.81 4.20
C ARG A 39 32.14 0.05 2.93
N GLY A 40 31.02 -0.04 2.24
CA GLY A 40 30.69 0.86 1.16
C GLY A 40 30.11 2.19 1.66
N SER A 41 29.84 3.11 0.75
CA SER A 41 29.13 4.37 1.02
C SER A 41 28.18 4.73 -0.10
N ILE A 42 27.13 5.50 0.23
CA ILE A 42 26.14 5.97 -0.73
C ILE A 42 26.81 6.89 -1.76
N GLU A 43 27.76 7.72 -1.31
CA GLU A 43 28.49 8.65 -2.17
C GLU A 43 29.34 7.90 -3.21
N ALA A 44 29.93 6.79 -2.83
CA ALA A 44 30.76 5.94 -3.71
C ALA A 44 29.94 4.96 -4.55
N ASN A 45 28.61 4.86 -4.39
CA ASN A 45 27.73 3.92 -5.08
C ASN A 45 28.14 2.44 -4.94
N ASN A 46 28.63 2.05 -3.79
CA ASN A 46 29.19 0.72 -3.57
C ASN A 46 28.67 0.03 -2.31
N THR A 47 27.50 0.44 -1.79
CA THR A 47 26.82 -0.25 -0.69
C THR A 47 26.18 -1.56 -1.15
N LEU A 48 25.97 -2.48 -0.21
CA LEU A 48 25.23 -3.72 -0.48
C LEU A 48 23.74 -3.46 -0.78
N SER A 49 23.15 -2.47 -0.13
CA SER A 49 21.70 -2.20 -0.24
C SER A 49 21.35 -1.43 -1.49
N ASP A 50 21.83 -0.20 -1.62
CA ASP A 50 21.53 0.66 -2.77
C ASP A 50 22.41 0.25 -3.94
N ASN A 51 21.97 -0.69 -4.73
CA ASN A 51 22.83 -1.39 -5.69
C ASN A 51 22.30 -1.35 -7.14
N THR A 52 21.25 -0.58 -7.40
CA THR A 52 20.68 -0.38 -8.74
C THR A 52 21.11 0.98 -9.32
N ASP A 53 21.18 1.08 -10.64
CA ASP A 53 21.58 2.33 -11.31
C ASP A 53 20.68 3.50 -10.92
N ILE A 54 19.38 3.24 -10.75
CA ILE A 54 18.40 4.27 -10.35
C ILE A 54 18.65 4.76 -8.90
N GLU A 55 19.01 3.89 -7.97
CA GLU A 55 19.36 4.25 -6.60
C GLU A 55 20.67 5.05 -6.56
N HIS A 56 21.63 4.69 -7.41
CA HIS A 56 22.88 5.44 -7.58
C HIS A 56 22.66 6.84 -8.15
N GLU A 57 21.74 6.99 -9.12
CA GLU A 57 21.37 8.28 -9.70
C GLU A 57 20.71 9.19 -8.68
N TYR A 58 19.74 8.65 -7.92
CA TYR A 58 18.98 9.43 -6.93
C TYR A 58 19.65 9.53 -5.56
N LYS A 59 20.74 8.78 -5.31
CA LYS A 59 21.45 8.71 -4.01
C LYS A 59 20.49 8.39 -2.84
N ARG A 60 19.51 7.51 -3.08
CA ARG A 60 18.47 7.12 -2.14
C ARG A 60 18.03 5.69 -2.38
N SER A 61 17.69 5.00 -1.30
CA SER A 61 17.03 3.70 -1.37
C SER A 61 15.64 3.83 -1.97
N ILE A 62 15.36 3.05 -2.99
CA ILE A 62 14.07 2.94 -3.70
C ILE A 62 13.43 1.59 -3.39
N TYR A 63 14.25 0.54 -3.34
CA TYR A 63 13.82 -0.82 -3.10
C TYR A 63 14.24 -1.29 -1.71
N SER A 64 13.47 -2.21 -1.13
CA SER A 64 13.94 -2.93 0.03
C SER A 64 15.04 -3.91 -0.36
N THR A 65 16.13 -3.97 0.39
CA THR A 65 17.21 -4.91 0.15
C THR A 65 17.34 -5.89 1.31
N ILE A 66 17.46 -7.17 0.96
CA ILE A 66 17.63 -8.25 1.92
C ILE A 66 19.13 -8.50 2.10
N LEU A 67 19.56 -8.48 3.34
CA LEU A 67 20.91 -8.77 3.75
C LEU A 67 20.88 -9.85 4.83
N PHE A 68 21.99 -10.54 5.04
CA PHE A 68 22.21 -11.32 6.25
C PHE A 68 23.61 -11.04 6.80
N THR A 69 23.79 -11.34 8.08
CA THR A 69 25.08 -11.36 8.69
C THR A 69 25.17 -12.50 9.71
N GLU A 70 26.38 -13.01 9.94
CA GLU A 70 26.64 -14.04 10.92
C GLU A 70 27.36 -13.36 12.12
N PHE A 71 26.73 -13.40 13.30
CA PHE A 71 27.25 -12.74 14.48
C PHE A 71 26.94 -13.56 15.73
N MET A 72 27.91 -13.79 16.61
CA MET A 72 27.75 -14.60 17.81
C MET A 72 27.10 -15.97 17.53
N GLU A 73 27.57 -16.65 16.49
CA GLU A 73 27.03 -17.95 16.00
C GLU A 73 25.52 -17.93 15.64
N ARG A 74 24.95 -16.77 15.44
CA ARG A 74 23.55 -16.54 15.01
C ARG A 74 23.52 -15.96 13.61
N LYS A 75 22.44 -16.23 12.91
CA LYS A 75 22.12 -15.56 11.64
C LYS A 75 21.17 -14.40 11.91
N LEU A 76 21.56 -13.22 11.51
CA LEU A 76 20.75 -12.03 11.54
C LEU A 76 20.37 -11.65 10.11
N ASN A 77 19.11 -11.86 9.75
CA ASN A 77 18.55 -11.35 8.50
C ASN A 77 18.13 -9.90 8.69
N ILE A 78 18.53 -9.03 7.77
CA ILE A 78 18.32 -7.60 7.80
C ILE A 78 17.58 -7.22 6.53
N ILE A 79 16.48 -6.49 6.66
CA ILE A 79 15.76 -5.90 5.52
C ILE A 79 15.95 -4.40 5.64
N ASP A 80 16.75 -3.81 4.74
CA ASP A 80 16.92 -2.37 4.64
C ASP A 80 15.80 -1.80 3.78
N CYS A 81 14.99 -0.88 4.32
CA CYS A 81 13.81 -0.32 3.68
C CYS A 81 14.01 1.14 3.29
N PRO A 82 13.41 1.58 2.15
CA PRO A 82 13.33 2.99 1.80
C PRO A 82 12.72 3.83 2.92
N GLY A 83 13.25 5.04 3.12
CA GLY A 83 12.70 5.97 4.12
C GLY A 83 11.52 6.80 3.60
N SER A 84 11.36 6.91 2.28
CA SER A 84 10.29 7.69 1.66
C SER A 84 8.97 6.93 1.66
N ASP A 85 7.87 7.63 1.98
CA ASP A 85 6.52 7.07 1.98
C ASP A 85 6.02 6.69 0.57
N ASP A 86 6.62 7.24 -0.48
CA ASP A 86 6.34 6.82 -1.86
C ASP A 86 6.68 5.35 -2.14
N PHE A 87 7.56 4.74 -1.35
CA PHE A 87 7.99 3.33 -1.48
C PHE A 87 7.52 2.45 -0.32
N CYS A 88 6.44 2.85 0.37
CA CYS A 88 5.93 2.14 1.55
C CYS A 88 5.51 0.69 1.27
N GLY A 89 5.21 0.31 0.03
CA GLY A 89 4.92 -1.08 -0.34
C GLY A 89 6.02 -2.06 0.11
N SER A 90 7.28 -1.67 -0.09
CA SER A 90 8.45 -2.42 0.39
C SER A 90 8.46 -2.61 1.91
N LEU A 91 8.02 -1.59 2.64
CA LEU A 91 7.95 -1.63 4.11
C LEU A 91 6.86 -2.60 4.61
N PHE A 92 5.70 -2.63 3.97
CA PHE A 92 4.64 -3.60 4.31
C PHE A 92 5.11 -5.04 4.08
N SER A 93 5.81 -5.31 2.98
CA SER A 93 6.42 -6.59 2.70
C SER A 93 7.46 -6.99 3.76
N ALA A 94 8.34 -6.06 4.12
CA ALA A 94 9.38 -6.29 5.13
C ALA A 94 8.79 -6.54 6.52
N PHE A 95 7.82 -5.74 6.95
CA PHE A 95 7.16 -5.94 8.24
C PHE A 95 6.38 -7.26 8.31
N LYS A 96 5.79 -7.73 7.21
CA LYS A 96 5.12 -9.04 7.22
C LYS A 96 6.09 -10.14 7.68
N VAL A 97 7.34 -10.07 7.26
CA VAL A 97 8.34 -11.14 7.46
C VAL A 97 9.43 -10.81 8.48
N ALA A 98 9.53 -9.61 9.00
CA ALA A 98 10.44 -9.27 10.10
C ALA A 98 9.80 -9.60 11.47
N ASP A 99 10.64 -9.91 12.47
CA ASP A 99 10.21 -10.17 13.84
C ASP A 99 10.26 -8.89 14.70
N VAL A 100 11.16 -7.94 14.36
CA VAL A 100 11.34 -6.67 15.07
C VAL A 100 11.81 -5.58 14.10
N GLY A 101 11.37 -4.34 14.33
CA GLY A 101 11.88 -3.16 13.63
C GLY A 101 12.99 -2.46 14.41
N VAL A 102 14.05 -2.04 13.72
CA VAL A 102 15.05 -1.09 14.25
C VAL A 102 14.76 0.27 13.63
N MET A 103 14.26 1.17 14.46
CA MET A 103 13.89 2.52 14.03
C MET A 103 15.06 3.46 14.22
N VAL A 104 15.59 3.95 13.10
CA VAL A 104 16.78 4.79 13.06
C VAL A 104 16.37 6.26 13.03
N PHE A 105 16.85 7.03 14.00
CA PHE A 105 16.63 8.46 14.14
C PHE A 105 17.90 9.24 13.79
N ASN A 106 17.75 10.40 13.18
CA ASN A 106 18.81 11.37 13.04
C ASN A 106 18.94 12.19 14.33
N ALA A 107 20.12 12.22 14.94
CA ALA A 107 20.38 12.95 16.18
C ALA A 107 20.22 14.48 16.09
N GLN A 108 20.11 15.05 14.86
CA GLN A 108 19.85 16.46 14.66
C GLN A 108 18.36 16.78 14.57
N ASN A 109 17.58 15.83 14.00
CA ASN A 109 16.17 16.09 13.64
C ASN A 109 15.19 15.47 14.65
N GLY A 110 15.62 14.45 15.40
CA GLY A 110 14.76 13.74 16.33
C GLY A 110 13.62 12.97 15.64
N TRP A 111 12.43 13.08 16.19
CA TRP A 111 11.22 12.44 15.64
C TRP A 111 10.67 13.27 14.49
N GLU A 112 10.92 12.81 13.28
CA GLU A 112 10.42 13.43 12.04
C GLU A 112 9.07 12.82 11.63
N VAL A 113 8.38 13.45 10.70
CA VAL A 113 7.12 12.94 10.14
C VAL A 113 7.30 11.57 9.49
N GLY A 114 8.40 11.36 8.75
CA GLY A 114 8.72 10.04 8.21
C GLY A 114 8.83 8.97 9.30
N SER A 115 9.32 9.36 10.49
CA SER A 115 9.37 8.49 11.67
C SER A 115 7.96 8.18 12.18
N GLU A 116 7.06 9.17 12.27
CA GLU A 116 5.67 8.95 12.70
C GLU A 116 4.93 8.02 11.74
N ILE A 117 5.05 8.24 10.44
CA ILE A 117 4.40 7.41 9.42
C ILE A 117 4.85 5.95 9.56
N GLN A 118 6.15 5.70 9.69
CA GLN A 118 6.69 4.35 9.79
C GLN A 118 6.40 3.70 11.15
N ALA A 119 6.39 4.46 12.25
CA ALA A 119 5.94 3.98 13.55
C ALA A 119 4.45 3.61 13.54
N ARG A 120 3.61 4.38 12.82
CA ARG A 120 2.19 4.05 12.60
C ARG A 120 2.04 2.72 11.86
N TYR A 121 2.83 2.48 10.80
CA TYR A 121 2.80 1.20 10.09
C TYR A 121 3.25 0.05 10.99
N ALA A 122 4.33 0.22 11.76
CA ALA A 122 4.78 -0.79 12.72
C ALA A 122 3.68 -1.14 13.75
N ARG A 123 2.95 -0.13 14.22
CA ARG A 123 1.82 -0.29 15.16
C ARG A 123 0.65 -1.04 14.55
N VAL A 124 0.22 -0.65 13.33
CA VAL A 124 -0.87 -1.33 12.60
C VAL A 124 -0.52 -2.80 12.33
N LEU A 125 0.75 -3.06 11.99
CA LEU A 125 1.26 -4.41 11.72
C LEU A 125 1.74 -5.16 12.98
N ASN A 126 1.48 -4.59 14.16
CA ASN A 126 1.79 -5.20 15.46
C ASN A 126 3.27 -5.58 15.65
N LYS A 127 4.21 -4.75 15.17
CA LYS A 127 5.65 -5.03 15.27
C LYS A 127 6.30 -4.30 16.44
N PRO A 128 7.12 -4.99 17.23
CA PRO A 128 7.96 -4.35 18.26
C PRO A 128 9.05 -3.51 17.61
N LEU A 129 9.50 -2.46 18.31
CA LEU A 129 10.53 -1.55 17.84
C LEU A 129 11.69 -1.44 18.83
N ILE A 130 12.90 -1.26 18.27
CA ILE A 130 14.12 -0.82 18.96
C ILE A 130 14.52 0.50 18.32
N ALA A 131 14.83 1.52 19.10
CA ALA A 131 15.29 2.82 18.61
C ALA A 131 16.82 2.87 18.55
N PHE A 132 17.35 3.45 17.46
CA PHE A 132 18.76 3.75 17.31
C PHE A 132 18.96 5.21 16.92
N VAL A 133 19.47 6.03 17.82
CA VAL A 133 19.80 7.44 17.58
C VAL A 133 21.18 7.49 16.90
N ASN A 134 21.18 7.76 15.62
CA ASN A 134 22.32 7.74 14.72
C ASN A 134 22.87 9.14 14.43
N GLN A 135 24.05 9.20 13.80
CA GLN A 135 24.71 10.44 13.38
C GLN A 135 25.10 11.36 14.55
N LEU A 136 25.44 10.76 15.66
CA LEU A 136 25.92 11.50 16.84
C LEU A 136 27.27 12.20 16.63
N ASP A 137 27.96 11.93 15.53
CA ASP A 137 29.16 12.59 15.07
C ASP A 137 28.93 13.90 14.30
N SER A 138 27.67 14.33 14.14
CA SER A 138 27.31 15.55 13.41
C SER A 138 27.36 16.80 14.29
N ASP A 139 27.63 17.96 13.69
CA ASP A 139 27.81 19.25 14.38
C ASP A 139 26.64 19.67 15.29
N LYS A 140 25.41 19.33 14.90
CA LYS A 140 24.17 19.72 15.60
C LYS A 140 23.51 18.52 16.30
N ALA A 141 24.23 17.42 16.48
CA ALA A 141 23.68 16.24 17.11
C ALA A 141 23.35 16.48 18.60
N SER A 142 22.14 16.11 19.01
CA SER A 142 21.70 16.14 20.38
C SER A 142 20.91 14.87 20.71
N PHE A 143 21.51 14.00 21.52
CA PHE A 143 20.83 12.80 21.99
C PHE A 143 19.65 13.13 22.89
N ASP A 144 19.83 14.06 23.84
CA ASP A 144 18.80 14.38 24.83
C ASP A 144 17.58 15.04 24.17
N ALA A 145 17.78 15.97 23.21
CA ALA A 145 16.69 16.56 22.44
C ALA A 145 15.95 15.50 21.58
N THR A 146 16.70 14.58 20.96
CA THR A 146 16.12 13.47 20.20
C THR A 146 15.33 12.53 21.10
N LEU A 147 15.86 12.17 22.29
CA LEU A 147 15.16 11.33 23.25
C LEU A 147 13.86 11.96 23.76
N GLU A 148 13.87 13.26 24.05
CA GLU A 148 12.67 13.99 24.43
C GLU A 148 11.62 14.00 23.29
N SER A 149 12.02 14.20 22.04
CA SER A 149 11.11 14.10 20.91
C SER A 149 10.53 12.68 20.75
N ILE A 150 11.33 11.65 20.99
CA ILE A 150 10.87 10.25 20.99
C ILE A 150 9.88 10.01 22.14
N ARG A 151 10.16 10.51 23.36
CA ARG A 151 9.27 10.40 24.52
C ARG A 151 7.93 11.10 24.28
N ALA A 152 7.96 12.27 23.67
CA ALA A 152 6.76 13.04 23.38
C ALA A 152 5.85 12.38 22.33
N ALA A 153 6.42 11.82 21.25
CA ALA A 153 5.68 11.28 20.11
C ALA A 153 5.37 9.78 20.23
N SER A 154 6.27 8.99 20.83
CA SER A 154 6.08 7.53 20.92
C SER A 154 4.89 7.16 21.81
N ARG A 155 4.16 6.13 21.36
CA ARG A 155 3.11 5.48 22.17
C ARG A 155 3.62 4.29 23.01
N VAL A 156 4.86 3.88 22.73
CA VAL A 156 5.57 2.82 23.47
C VAL A 156 6.59 3.49 24.36
N LYS A 157 6.76 3.04 25.60
CA LYS A 157 7.70 3.60 26.59
C LYS A 157 9.12 3.46 26.09
N PRO A 158 9.84 4.57 25.74
CA PRO A 158 11.24 4.48 25.38
C PRO A 158 12.06 4.33 26.65
N VAL A 159 13.04 3.39 26.61
CA VAL A 159 13.94 3.11 27.75
C VAL A 159 15.37 3.12 27.26
N VAL A 160 16.20 3.97 27.86
CA VAL A 160 17.59 4.15 27.45
C VAL A 160 18.44 2.94 27.84
N VAL A 161 19.07 2.32 26.83
CA VAL A 161 20.08 1.26 27.02
C VAL A 161 21.48 1.83 26.87
N GLN A 162 21.65 2.83 26.00
CA GLN A 162 22.90 3.53 25.77
C GLN A 162 22.68 5.03 25.60
N TYR A 163 23.62 5.84 26.09
CA TYR A 163 23.67 7.27 25.83
C TYR A 163 25.08 7.75 25.53
N PRO A 164 25.26 8.80 24.69
CA PRO A 164 26.60 9.29 24.32
C PRO A 164 27.22 10.13 25.45
N VAL A 165 28.56 10.12 25.51
CA VAL A 165 29.31 10.97 26.44
C VAL A 165 29.63 12.33 25.82
N ASN A 166 30.01 12.37 24.53
CA ASN A 166 30.45 13.56 23.84
C ASN A 166 29.85 13.64 22.43
N PRO A 167 28.52 13.90 22.29
CA PRO A 167 27.89 14.03 20.97
C PRO A 167 28.43 15.24 20.22
N GLY A 168 28.51 15.14 18.89
CA GLY A 168 29.05 16.15 18.01
C GLY A 168 30.34 15.72 17.30
N PRO A 169 31.03 16.67 16.61
CA PRO A 169 32.32 16.38 15.99
C PRO A 169 33.31 15.82 17.01
N GLY A 170 33.83 14.61 16.74
CA GLY A 170 34.73 13.91 17.66
C GLY A 170 34.00 12.91 18.57
N PHE A 171 32.71 12.67 18.40
CA PHE A 171 31.98 11.61 19.12
C PHE A 171 32.73 10.29 19.04
N ASP A 172 33.15 9.76 20.19
CA ASP A 172 33.96 8.54 20.29
C ASP A 172 33.55 7.61 21.44
N ALA A 173 32.60 8.01 22.31
CA ALA A 173 32.27 7.21 23.49
C ALA A 173 30.77 7.24 23.84
N PHE A 174 30.27 6.11 24.35
CA PHE A 174 28.97 6.00 24.97
C PHE A 174 29.02 5.18 26.28
N ILE A 175 28.01 5.39 27.12
CA ILE A 175 27.79 4.60 28.32
C ILE A 175 26.66 3.61 28.07
N ASP A 176 26.90 2.34 28.40
CA ASP A 176 25.90 1.27 28.39
C ASP A 176 25.33 1.10 29.78
N VAL A 177 24.08 1.50 29.98
CA VAL A 177 23.43 1.48 31.29
C VAL A 177 22.97 0.08 31.72
N LEU A 178 22.87 -0.87 30.81
CA LEU A 178 22.61 -2.27 31.16
C LEU A 178 23.84 -2.94 31.73
N LEU A 179 24.99 -2.66 31.14
CA LEU A 179 26.28 -3.23 31.56
C LEU A 179 26.99 -2.38 32.62
N MET A 180 26.57 -1.12 32.80
CA MET A 180 27.21 -0.12 33.68
C MET A 180 28.68 0.07 33.34
N LYS A 181 29.01 0.26 32.07
CA LYS A 181 30.34 0.48 31.52
C LYS A 181 30.34 1.57 30.46
N MET A 182 31.48 2.24 30.31
CA MET A 182 31.74 3.16 29.21
C MET A 182 32.56 2.45 28.14
N TYR A 183 32.20 2.68 26.87
CA TYR A 183 32.93 2.18 25.71
C TYR A 183 33.46 3.36 24.92
N ARG A 184 34.79 3.40 24.71
CA ARG A 184 35.44 4.42 23.88
C ARG A 184 36.06 3.76 22.66
N PHE A 185 35.84 4.38 21.49
CA PHE A 185 36.28 3.90 20.19
C PHE A 185 37.58 4.59 19.78
N LYS A 186 38.54 3.82 19.29
CA LYS A 186 39.89 4.30 18.92
C LYS A 186 40.04 4.56 17.44
N ASP A 187 39.22 3.94 16.62
CA ASP A 187 39.22 4.03 15.15
C ASP A 187 37.84 3.88 14.56
N GLU A 188 37.77 3.98 13.23
CA GLU A 188 36.51 3.84 12.45
C GLU A 188 36.16 2.37 12.11
N ASN A 189 36.92 1.40 12.67
CA ASN A 189 36.67 -0.03 12.46
C ASN A 189 36.02 -0.70 13.68
N GLY A 190 35.45 0.10 14.59
CA GLY A 190 34.78 -0.43 15.77
C GLY A 190 35.68 -0.94 16.88
N THR A 191 37.02 -0.70 16.80
CA THR A 191 37.97 -1.06 17.88
C THR A 191 37.68 -0.24 19.13
N ARG A 192 37.25 -0.89 20.19
CA ARG A 192 36.78 -0.24 21.41
C ARG A 192 37.58 -0.64 22.65
N GLU A 193 37.59 0.25 23.62
CA GLU A 193 38.12 0.05 24.96
C GLU A 193 36.97 0.12 25.98
N GLU A 194 36.93 -0.83 26.89
CA GLU A 194 35.98 -0.82 28.00
C GLU A 194 36.57 -0.07 29.19
N LEU A 195 35.83 0.90 29.71
CA LEU A 195 36.27 1.77 30.80
C LEU A 195 35.19 1.81 31.89
N ASP A 196 35.60 2.16 33.09
CA ASP A 196 34.64 2.51 34.15
C ASP A 196 33.95 3.83 33.85
N ILE A 197 32.73 3.99 34.35
CA ILE A 197 31.93 5.21 34.16
C ILE A 197 32.64 6.36 34.91
N PRO A 198 32.89 7.51 34.25
CA PRO A 198 33.42 8.69 34.89
C PRO A 198 32.55 9.18 36.06
N ALA A 199 33.14 9.77 37.07
CA ALA A 199 32.43 10.22 38.25
C ALA A 199 31.33 11.26 37.92
N GLU A 200 31.57 12.09 36.91
CA GLU A 200 30.64 13.09 36.39
C GLU A 200 29.39 12.50 35.72
N GLU A 201 29.46 11.28 35.18
CA GLU A 201 28.38 10.56 34.53
C GLU A 201 27.67 9.56 35.47
N ALA A 202 28.25 9.30 36.66
CA ALA A 202 27.79 8.23 37.55
C ALA A 202 26.33 8.39 37.99
N GLU A 203 25.92 9.60 38.32
CA GLU A 203 24.52 9.90 38.75
C GLU A 203 23.52 9.69 37.62
N LYS A 204 23.82 10.18 36.40
CA LYS A 204 22.97 10.02 35.21
C LYS A 204 22.89 8.51 34.85
N ALA A 205 24.00 7.80 34.86
CA ALA A 205 24.05 6.37 34.55
C ALA A 205 23.23 5.54 35.54
N GLN A 206 23.32 5.82 36.85
CA GLN A 206 22.55 5.15 37.89
C GLN A 206 21.04 5.43 37.76
N ALA A 207 20.63 6.69 37.48
CA ALA A 207 19.25 7.06 37.27
C ALA A 207 18.63 6.32 36.07
N LEU A 208 19.34 6.28 34.95
CA LEU A 208 18.90 5.57 33.75
C LEU A 208 18.91 4.04 33.92
N ASN A 209 19.89 3.49 34.68
CA ASN A 209 19.91 2.07 35.01
C ASN A 209 18.68 1.69 35.85
N LYS A 210 18.34 2.51 36.84
CA LYS A 210 17.13 2.30 37.66
C LYS A 210 15.87 2.29 36.79
N GLU A 211 15.72 3.24 35.87
CA GLU A 211 14.60 3.29 34.91
C GLU A 211 14.53 2.01 34.04
N LEU A 212 15.71 1.54 33.60
CA LEU A 212 15.83 0.31 32.82
C LEU A 212 15.44 -0.93 33.61
N VAL A 213 15.89 -1.06 34.87
CA VAL A 213 15.55 -2.16 35.78
C VAL A 213 14.06 -2.18 36.08
N GLU A 214 13.47 -1.03 36.41
CA GLU A 214 12.03 -0.91 36.66
C GLU A 214 11.21 -1.32 35.41
N ALA A 215 11.61 -0.86 34.23
CA ALA A 215 10.96 -1.24 32.98
C ALA A 215 11.12 -2.74 32.63
N ALA A 216 12.22 -3.36 33.03
CA ALA A 216 12.41 -4.81 32.85
C ALA A 216 11.55 -5.63 33.82
N ALA A 217 11.35 -5.14 35.05
CA ALA A 217 10.54 -5.81 36.05
C ALA A 217 9.03 -5.71 35.79
N GLU A 218 8.58 -4.60 35.19
CA GLU A 218 7.15 -4.21 35.08
C GLU A 218 6.24 -5.24 34.40
N TYR A 219 6.79 -6.12 33.54
CA TYR A 219 6.00 -7.04 32.71
C TYR A 219 6.16 -8.53 33.07
N ASP A 220 6.80 -8.81 34.21
CA ASP A 220 6.98 -10.18 34.73
C ASP A 220 6.86 -10.18 36.26
N ASP A 221 5.86 -10.85 36.78
CA ASP A 221 5.57 -10.84 38.23
C ASP A 221 6.71 -11.38 39.06
N ALA A 222 7.46 -12.40 38.57
CA ALA A 222 8.59 -12.98 39.29
C ALA A 222 9.79 -12.00 39.33
N LEU A 223 10.02 -11.26 38.25
CA LEU A 223 11.04 -10.22 38.22
C LEU A 223 10.64 -9.01 39.08
N MET A 224 9.37 -8.70 39.15
CA MET A 224 8.86 -7.64 40.02
C MET A 224 9.03 -7.98 41.50
N GLU A 225 8.69 -9.19 41.91
CA GLU A 225 8.93 -9.68 43.27
C GLU A 225 10.44 -9.65 43.62
N LEU A 226 11.29 -10.13 42.71
CA LEU A 226 12.74 -10.13 42.88
C LEU A 226 13.31 -8.71 43.01
N TYR A 227 12.77 -7.75 42.24
CA TYR A 227 13.16 -6.34 42.35
C TYR A 227 12.76 -5.73 43.68
N PHE A 228 11.54 -6.00 44.18
CA PHE A 228 11.13 -5.55 45.49
C PHE A 228 11.93 -6.15 46.64
N GLU A 229 12.36 -7.41 46.51
CA GLU A 229 13.17 -8.09 47.55
C GLU A 229 14.61 -7.56 47.58
N LYS A 230 15.25 -7.39 46.38
CA LYS A 230 16.70 -7.11 46.29
C LYS A 230 17.02 -5.65 45.95
N GLY A 231 16.05 -4.85 45.55
CA GLY A 231 16.21 -3.46 45.10
C GLY A 231 16.91 -3.31 43.73
N THR A 232 17.30 -4.43 43.11
CA THR A 232 17.91 -4.44 41.76
C THR A 232 17.74 -5.83 41.11
N LEU A 233 18.07 -5.92 39.82
CA LEU A 233 18.05 -7.15 39.01
C LEU A 233 19.46 -7.44 38.44
N THR A 234 19.76 -8.71 38.20
CA THR A 234 20.95 -9.06 37.45
C THR A 234 20.83 -8.69 35.96
N GLN A 235 21.96 -8.61 35.25
CA GLN A 235 21.94 -8.31 33.80
C GLN A 235 21.09 -9.31 32.99
N ASP A 236 21.08 -10.59 33.39
CA ASP A 236 20.30 -11.62 32.72
C ASP A 236 18.79 -11.49 33.03
N ASP A 237 18.44 -11.09 34.26
CA ASP A 237 17.08 -10.78 34.65
C ASP A 237 16.56 -9.57 33.84
N ILE A 238 17.38 -8.50 33.75
CA ILE A 238 17.02 -7.32 32.92
C ILE A 238 16.81 -7.69 31.47
N ARG A 239 17.70 -8.50 30.86
CA ARG A 239 17.55 -9.00 29.49
C ARG A 239 16.26 -9.79 29.32
N SER A 240 15.95 -10.65 30.28
CA SER A 240 14.73 -11.48 30.27
C SER A 240 13.46 -10.63 30.34
N GLY A 241 13.41 -9.65 31.24
CA GLY A 241 12.31 -8.72 31.36
C GLY A 241 12.13 -7.83 30.13
N LEU A 242 13.22 -7.27 29.60
CA LEU A 242 13.20 -6.48 28.37
C LEU A 242 12.71 -7.30 27.17
N LYS A 243 13.07 -8.58 27.11
CA LYS A 243 12.58 -9.49 26.06
C LYS A 243 11.05 -9.62 26.08
N ILE A 244 10.46 -9.70 27.27
CA ILE A 244 9.01 -9.73 27.44
C ILE A 244 8.41 -8.37 27.07
N GLY A 245 8.94 -7.26 27.62
CA GLY A 245 8.45 -5.92 27.37
C GLY A 245 8.50 -5.52 25.89
N VAL A 246 9.58 -5.84 25.18
CA VAL A 246 9.74 -5.63 23.74
C VAL A 246 8.72 -6.49 22.96
N SER A 247 8.63 -7.78 23.28
CA SER A 247 7.70 -8.69 22.58
C SER A 247 6.24 -8.27 22.75
N ARG A 248 5.88 -7.73 23.92
CA ARG A 248 4.54 -7.16 24.18
C ARG A 248 4.34 -5.75 23.60
N ARG A 249 5.38 -5.17 23.00
CA ARG A 249 5.36 -3.79 22.45
C ARG A 249 5.08 -2.73 23.54
N ALA A 250 5.47 -3.00 24.74
CA ALA A 250 5.30 -2.12 25.87
C ALA A 250 6.54 -1.23 26.12
N VAL A 251 7.72 -1.74 25.74
CA VAL A 251 9.01 -1.07 25.88
C VAL A 251 9.69 -0.95 24.53
N MET A 252 10.29 0.21 24.27
CA MET A 252 11.15 0.49 23.12
C MET A 252 12.57 0.82 23.62
N PRO A 253 13.52 -0.13 23.59
CA PRO A 253 14.91 0.12 23.97
C PRO A 253 15.56 1.15 23.06
N VAL A 254 16.27 2.14 23.63
CA VAL A 254 16.93 3.23 22.91
C VAL A 254 18.44 3.06 22.97
N PHE A 255 19.05 2.97 21.79
CA PHE A 255 20.47 2.90 21.54
C PHE A 255 20.98 4.18 20.90
N CYS A 256 22.29 4.36 20.90
CA CYS A 256 22.92 5.52 20.29
C CYS A 256 24.22 5.14 19.56
N GLY A 257 24.59 5.92 18.53
CA GLY A 257 25.83 5.67 17.81
C GLY A 257 26.06 6.54 16.58
N SER A 258 27.08 6.16 15.82
CA SER A 258 27.35 6.64 14.46
C SER A 258 27.64 5.43 13.57
N ALA A 259 26.69 5.07 12.74
CA ALA A 259 26.85 3.98 11.78
C ALA A 259 28.00 4.26 10.79
N LYS A 260 28.23 5.52 10.42
CA LYS A 260 29.33 5.93 9.56
C LYS A 260 30.70 5.64 10.17
N ARG A 261 30.84 5.83 11.47
CA ARG A 261 32.07 5.56 12.23
C ARG A 261 32.11 4.20 12.91
N ASP A 262 31.09 3.37 12.71
CA ASP A 262 30.88 2.07 13.35
C ASP A 262 30.86 2.10 14.88
N ILE A 263 30.36 3.20 15.44
CA ILE A 263 30.20 3.36 16.89
C ILE A 263 28.78 2.91 17.27
N GLY A 264 28.69 1.94 18.18
CA GLY A 264 27.41 1.41 18.70
C GLY A 264 26.83 0.24 17.91
N THR A 265 27.18 0.01 16.63
CA THR A 265 26.64 -1.05 15.77
C THR A 265 26.74 -2.44 16.39
N LYS A 266 27.95 -2.83 16.83
CA LYS A 266 28.20 -4.13 17.43
C LYS A 266 27.33 -4.38 18.66
N ARG A 267 27.19 -3.38 19.51
CA ARG A 267 26.43 -3.49 20.75
C ARG A 267 24.91 -3.57 20.47
N LEU A 268 24.43 -2.86 19.45
CA LEU A 268 23.05 -3.00 18.97
C LEU A 268 22.81 -4.44 18.46
N MET A 269 23.73 -5.01 17.69
CA MET A 269 23.64 -6.40 17.21
C MET A 269 23.64 -7.41 18.37
N GLU A 270 24.52 -7.24 19.37
CA GLU A 270 24.54 -8.06 20.58
C GLU A 270 23.20 -8.05 21.31
N PHE A 271 22.57 -6.87 21.43
CA PHE A 271 21.27 -6.73 22.06
C PHE A 271 20.16 -7.38 21.25
N ILE A 272 20.13 -7.18 19.94
CA ILE A 272 19.15 -7.80 19.03
C ILE A 272 19.20 -9.33 19.18
N ILE A 273 20.39 -9.91 19.19
CA ILE A 273 20.57 -11.35 19.31
C ILE A 273 20.06 -11.87 20.68
N ASN A 274 20.36 -11.16 21.75
CA ASN A 274 20.06 -11.62 23.10
C ASN A 274 18.65 -11.28 23.57
N VAL A 275 18.08 -10.15 23.13
CA VAL A 275 16.82 -9.61 23.67
C VAL A 275 15.68 -9.58 22.65
N ALA A 276 15.93 -9.19 21.39
CA ALA A 276 14.86 -9.09 20.41
C ALA A 276 14.16 -10.44 20.18
N PRO A 277 12.83 -10.45 19.96
CA PRO A 277 12.14 -11.67 19.62
C PRO A 277 12.69 -12.30 18.33
N GLY A 278 12.76 -13.61 18.29
CA GLY A 278 13.08 -14.38 17.09
C GLY A 278 11.90 -15.24 16.67
N PRO A 279 12.02 -16.02 15.59
CA PRO A 279 10.90 -16.73 14.96
C PRO A 279 10.04 -17.56 15.91
N LEU A 280 10.66 -18.21 16.92
CA LEU A 280 9.94 -19.06 17.89
C LEU A 280 9.13 -18.27 18.94
N LYS A 281 9.40 -16.97 19.11
CA LYS A 281 8.78 -16.12 20.13
C LYS A 281 8.02 -14.94 19.51
N ALA A 282 8.20 -14.70 18.22
CA ALA A 282 7.42 -13.72 17.47
C ALA A 282 5.94 -14.15 17.40
N PRO A 283 5.01 -13.20 17.19
CA PRO A 283 3.62 -13.51 16.93
C PRO A 283 3.46 -14.53 15.79
N ALA A 284 2.50 -15.43 15.92
CA ALA A 284 2.18 -16.40 14.89
C ALA A 284 1.73 -15.71 13.60
N PHE A 285 1.99 -16.35 12.46
CA PHE A 285 1.32 -15.97 11.20
C PHE A 285 -0.10 -16.52 11.22
N LEU A 286 -1.03 -15.75 10.67
CA LEU A 286 -2.40 -16.23 10.49
C LEU A 286 -2.53 -16.85 9.09
N SER A 287 -3.28 -17.95 9.00
CA SER A 287 -3.76 -18.47 7.73
C SER A 287 -5.03 -17.74 7.30
N THR A 288 -5.41 -17.85 6.04
CA THR A 288 -6.69 -17.32 5.50
C THR A 288 -7.91 -17.95 6.17
N GLU A 289 -7.75 -19.06 6.89
CA GLU A 289 -8.78 -19.75 7.68
C GLU A 289 -8.77 -19.33 9.15
N GLY A 290 -7.86 -18.43 9.54
CA GLY A 290 -7.73 -17.92 10.91
C GLY A 290 -6.88 -18.77 11.85
N GLU A 291 -6.18 -19.79 11.33
CA GLU A 291 -5.28 -20.61 12.14
C GLU A 291 -3.95 -19.93 12.43
N GLU A 292 -3.44 -20.07 13.64
CA GLU A 292 -2.11 -19.61 14.03
C GLU A 292 -1.02 -20.57 13.53
N ILE A 293 -0.16 -20.10 12.64
CA ILE A 293 0.97 -20.86 12.13
C ILE A 293 2.26 -20.37 12.80
N ARG A 294 2.82 -21.18 13.67
CA ARG A 294 4.06 -20.89 14.41
C ARG A 294 5.27 -21.56 13.78
N ALA A 295 6.45 -21.00 14.03
CA ALA A 295 7.70 -21.60 13.59
C ALA A 295 7.93 -22.93 14.34
N ASP A 296 8.03 -24.01 13.57
CA ASP A 296 8.32 -25.38 14.04
C ASP A 296 9.07 -26.12 12.92
N GLU A 297 10.29 -26.52 13.18
CA GLU A 297 11.14 -27.20 12.19
C GLU A 297 10.67 -28.63 11.85
N ALA A 298 9.95 -29.28 12.74
CA ALA A 298 9.46 -30.65 12.56
C ALA A 298 8.13 -30.71 11.76
N ALA A 299 7.44 -29.60 11.63
CA ALA A 299 6.17 -29.53 10.92
C ALA A 299 6.34 -29.55 9.38
N PRO A 300 5.28 -29.86 8.62
CA PRO A 300 5.31 -29.74 7.17
C PRO A 300 5.66 -28.34 6.70
N ALA A 301 6.48 -28.25 5.64
CA ALA A 301 7.04 -26.97 5.16
C ALA A 301 5.95 -26.00 4.64
N VAL A 302 6.05 -24.76 5.08
CA VAL A 302 5.27 -23.61 4.57
C VAL A 302 6.20 -22.44 4.39
N ALA A 303 6.22 -21.86 3.19
CA ALA A 303 6.99 -20.67 2.85
C ALA A 303 6.08 -19.59 2.29
N PHE A 304 6.32 -18.35 2.68
CA PHE A 304 5.58 -17.18 2.21
C PHE A 304 6.46 -16.32 1.32
N ILE A 305 5.99 -15.99 0.12
CA ILE A 305 6.68 -15.14 -0.85
C ILE A 305 6.31 -13.69 -0.57
N PHE A 306 7.27 -12.92 -0.08
CA PHE A 306 7.02 -11.53 0.32
C PHE A 306 7.56 -10.48 -0.66
N LYS A 307 8.42 -10.90 -1.60
CA LYS A 307 8.98 -10.04 -2.64
C LYS A 307 9.32 -10.87 -3.88
N SER A 308 9.02 -10.32 -5.06
CA SER A 308 9.41 -10.85 -6.37
C SER A 308 10.26 -9.82 -7.10
N GLN A 309 11.23 -10.26 -7.88
CA GLN A 309 12.12 -9.38 -8.65
C GLN A 309 12.46 -10.03 -9.98
N LEU A 310 12.64 -9.23 -11.02
CA LEU A 310 13.07 -9.66 -12.34
C LEU A 310 14.50 -9.21 -12.59
N GLU A 311 15.39 -10.14 -12.90
CA GLU A 311 16.78 -9.83 -13.31
C GLU A 311 17.04 -10.33 -14.71
N GLN A 312 17.65 -9.50 -15.58
CA GLN A 312 17.82 -9.75 -17.01
C GLN A 312 18.47 -11.11 -17.35
N HIS A 313 19.39 -11.61 -16.53
CA HIS A 313 20.13 -12.85 -16.84
C HIS A 313 19.69 -14.07 -16.03
N ILE A 314 18.92 -13.86 -14.97
CA ILE A 314 18.50 -14.90 -14.03
C ILE A 314 17.03 -15.22 -14.21
N GLY A 315 16.24 -14.23 -14.60
CA GLY A 315 14.79 -14.28 -14.67
C GLY A 315 14.14 -13.95 -13.31
N GLU A 316 13.08 -14.66 -13.00
CA GLU A 316 12.31 -14.42 -11.77
C GLU A 316 13.04 -14.90 -10.52
N ILE A 317 13.13 -14.03 -9.54
CA ILE A 317 13.67 -14.30 -8.21
C ILE A 317 12.51 -14.11 -7.20
N SER A 318 12.27 -15.12 -6.40
CA SER A 318 11.27 -15.10 -5.33
C SER A 318 11.95 -15.09 -3.97
N TYR A 319 11.77 -14.00 -3.23
CA TYR A 319 12.23 -13.88 -1.85
C TYR A 319 11.15 -14.43 -0.93
N LEU A 320 11.58 -15.29 -0.02
CA LEU A 320 10.68 -16.04 0.85
C LEU A 320 11.10 -16.02 2.31
N ARG A 321 10.14 -16.16 3.19
CA ARG A 321 10.35 -16.56 4.57
C ARG A 321 9.79 -17.97 4.79
N VAL A 322 10.57 -18.83 5.39
CA VAL A 322 10.10 -20.14 5.88
C VAL A 322 9.26 -19.90 7.12
N ILE A 323 7.97 -20.17 7.07
CA ILE A 323 7.07 -19.95 8.20
C ILE A 323 7.17 -21.11 9.18
N ARG A 324 7.12 -22.35 8.66
CA ARG A 324 7.34 -23.57 9.44
C ARG A 324 7.99 -24.64 8.57
N GLY A 325 8.49 -25.71 9.18
CA GLY A 325 9.21 -26.78 8.51
C GLY A 325 10.61 -26.34 8.08
N LYS A 326 11.13 -27.04 7.09
CA LYS A 326 12.41 -26.77 6.44
C LYS A 326 12.23 -26.82 4.93
N LEU A 327 12.92 -25.94 4.22
CA LEU A 327 13.02 -26.00 2.77
C LEU A 327 14.38 -26.61 2.40
N THR A 328 14.38 -27.53 1.47
CA THR A 328 15.60 -28.15 0.92
C THR A 328 15.65 -28.03 -0.60
N GLU A 329 16.88 -28.02 -1.14
CA GLU A 329 17.08 -28.02 -2.59
C GLU A 329 16.39 -29.23 -3.23
N GLY A 330 15.67 -29.03 -4.32
CA GLY A 330 14.92 -30.07 -5.02
C GLY A 330 13.54 -30.38 -4.48
N MET A 331 13.14 -29.81 -3.34
CA MET A 331 11.81 -30.00 -2.75
C MET A 331 10.70 -29.49 -3.69
N GLU A 332 9.59 -30.22 -3.76
CA GLU A 332 8.37 -29.80 -4.45
C GLU A 332 7.33 -29.31 -3.41
N LEU A 333 6.79 -28.14 -3.66
CA LEU A 333 5.74 -27.52 -2.86
C LEU A 333 4.54 -27.17 -3.73
N LEU A 334 3.38 -27.05 -3.11
CA LEU A 334 2.15 -26.61 -3.75
C LEU A 334 2.01 -25.10 -3.59
N ASN A 335 1.87 -24.37 -4.70
CA ASN A 335 1.42 -22.98 -4.63
C ASN A 335 -0.10 -22.99 -4.38
N THR A 336 -0.51 -22.52 -3.21
CA THR A 336 -1.90 -22.64 -2.74
C THR A 336 -2.88 -21.78 -3.53
N ARG A 337 -2.42 -20.68 -4.16
CA ARG A 337 -3.26 -19.83 -5.01
C ARG A 337 -3.52 -20.46 -6.38
N THR A 338 -2.49 -21.06 -7.01
CA THR A 338 -2.60 -21.57 -8.39
C THR A 338 -2.93 -23.06 -8.45
N GLY A 339 -2.74 -23.80 -7.36
CA GLY A 339 -2.83 -25.25 -7.33
C GLY A 339 -1.66 -25.98 -8.04
N ASN A 340 -0.67 -25.24 -8.53
CA ASN A 340 0.46 -25.80 -9.26
C ASN A 340 1.57 -26.25 -8.30
N LYS A 341 2.28 -27.32 -8.70
CA LYS A 341 3.50 -27.74 -8.02
C LYS A 341 4.68 -26.90 -8.48
N GLU A 342 5.42 -26.36 -7.52
CA GLU A 342 6.65 -25.59 -7.71
C GLU A 342 7.84 -26.35 -7.14
N LYS A 343 8.91 -26.43 -7.89
CA LYS A 343 10.14 -27.11 -7.48
C LYS A 343 11.21 -26.07 -7.09
N LEU A 344 11.70 -26.17 -5.87
CA LEU A 344 12.80 -25.36 -5.36
C LEU A 344 14.13 -25.86 -5.90
N SER A 345 14.48 -25.46 -7.14
CA SER A 345 15.68 -25.94 -7.81
C SER A 345 16.98 -25.52 -7.12
N GLN A 346 16.99 -24.34 -6.52
CA GLN A 346 18.13 -23.77 -5.78
C GLN A 346 17.62 -22.87 -4.65
N LEU A 347 18.34 -22.83 -3.56
CA LEU A 347 18.09 -21.95 -2.41
C LEU A 347 19.31 -21.08 -2.14
N PHE A 348 19.06 -19.84 -1.77
CA PHE A 348 20.12 -18.87 -1.48
C PHE A 348 19.85 -18.07 -0.19
N ALA A 349 20.92 -17.81 0.57
CA ALA A 349 20.98 -16.69 1.48
C ALA A 349 21.41 -15.44 0.69
N VAL A 350 20.88 -14.27 1.07
CA VAL A 350 20.99 -13.06 0.26
C VAL A 350 21.72 -11.96 1.00
N ALA A 351 22.69 -11.34 0.33
CA ALA A 351 23.37 -10.14 0.79
C ALA A 351 23.42 -9.10 -0.36
N GLY A 352 22.33 -8.37 -0.55
CA GLY A 352 22.15 -7.48 -1.70
C GLY A 352 22.16 -8.25 -3.02
N LYS A 353 23.05 -7.92 -3.94
CA LYS A 353 23.24 -8.67 -5.20
C LYS A 353 23.91 -10.04 -4.99
N ASN A 354 24.58 -10.23 -3.87
CA ASN A 354 25.32 -11.47 -3.62
C ASN A 354 24.37 -12.56 -3.12
N ARG A 355 24.39 -13.72 -3.76
CA ARG A 355 23.60 -14.90 -3.39
C ARG A 355 24.54 -16.05 -3.04
N ILE A 356 24.43 -16.52 -1.82
CA ILE A 356 25.21 -17.65 -1.35
C ILE A 356 24.32 -18.88 -1.37
N LYS A 357 24.69 -19.87 -2.19
CA LYS A 357 23.93 -21.12 -2.27
C LYS A 357 23.91 -21.83 -0.93
N VAL A 358 22.73 -22.27 -0.51
CA VAL A 358 22.51 -23.04 0.70
C VAL A 358 21.74 -24.32 0.39
N THR A 359 21.93 -25.36 1.19
CA THR A 359 21.25 -26.64 1.01
C THR A 359 19.87 -26.69 1.65
N GLU A 360 19.69 -25.90 2.71
CA GLU A 360 18.42 -25.81 3.44
C GLU A 360 18.19 -24.41 4.04
N LEU A 361 16.92 -24.08 4.29
CA LEU A 361 16.47 -22.93 5.07
C LEU A 361 15.50 -23.46 6.14
N ALA A 362 15.76 -23.15 7.41
CA ALA A 362 14.94 -23.60 8.53
C ALA A 362 13.74 -22.67 8.79
N ALA A 363 12.79 -23.11 9.60
CA ALA A 363 11.67 -22.33 10.07
C ALA A 363 12.11 -20.96 10.62
N GLY A 364 11.52 -19.89 10.12
CA GLY A 364 11.86 -18.52 10.47
C GLY A 364 12.92 -17.89 9.59
N ASP A 365 13.64 -18.64 8.76
CA ASP A 365 14.72 -18.09 7.93
C ASP A 365 14.18 -17.35 6.69
N ILE A 366 14.99 -16.40 6.23
CA ILE A 366 14.73 -15.62 5.01
C ILE A 366 15.80 -15.98 3.97
N GLY A 367 15.34 -16.22 2.73
CA GLY A 367 16.20 -16.49 1.60
C GLY A 367 15.50 -16.22 0.29
N CYS A 368 16.09 -16.70 -0.81
CA CYS A 368 15.42 -16.64 -2.11
C CYS A 368 15.60 -17.94 -2.90
N THR A 369 14.73 -18.09 -3.88
CA THR A 369 14.81 -19.12 -4.91
C THR A 369 14.59 -18.50 -6.29
N VAL A 370 14.90 -19.25 -7.33
CA VAL A 370 14.81 -18.77 -8.71
C VAL A 370 13.99 -19.74 -9.56
N LYS A 371 13.46 -19.22 -10.69
CA LYS A 371 12.79 -20.03 -11.73
C LYS A 371 11.54 -20.76 -11.25
N LEU A 372 10.76 -20.17 -10.33
CA LEU A 372 9.39 -20.61 -10.07
C LEU A 372 8.50 -20.22 -11.27
N LYS A 373 7.52 -21.08 -11.60
CA LYS A 373 6.77 -20.92 -12.87
C LYS A 373 5.56 -19.99 -12.78
N SER A 374 4.91 -19.94 -11.62
CA SER A 374 3.63 -19.25 -11.45
C SER A 374 3.50 -18.55 -10.10
N THR A 375 4.62 -18.35 -9.42
CA THR A 375 4.67 -17.82 -8.06
C THR A 375 4.96 -16.31 -8.07
N ARG A 376 4.28 -15.55 -7.25
CA ARG A 376 4.42 -14.10 -7.11
C ARG A 376 4.34 -13.68 -5.64
N THR A 377 4.61 -12.42 -5.39
CA THR A 377 4.41 -11.80 -4.06
C THR A 377 2.99 -12.09 -3.53
N ASN A 378 2.88 -12.42 -2.26
CA ASN A 378 1.69 -12.90 -1.54
C ASN A 378 1.33 -14.38 -1.75
N ASP A 379 2.06 -15.13 -2.54
CA ASP A 379 1.81 -16.56 -2.65
C ASP A 379 2.39 -17.33 -1.45
N THR A 380 1.69 -18.39 -1.07
CA THR A 380 2.16 -19.39 -0.11
C THR A 380 2.52 -20.67 -0.84
N LEU A 381 3.71 -21.17 -0.56
CA LEU A 381 4.17 -22.50 -0.97
C LEU A 381 4.06 -23.44 0.22
N SER A 382 3.25 -24.48 0.12
CA SER A 382 2.96 -25.43 1.21
C SER A 382 3.32 -26.85 0.82
N ALA A 383 3.68 -27.66 1.80
CA ALA A 383 3.92 -29.09 1.57
C ALA A 383 2.67 -29.77 0.98
N PRO A 384 2.83 -30.63 -0.04
CA PRO A 384 1.71 -31.40 -0.57
C PRO A 384 1.02 -32.24 0.51
N GLY A 385 -0.30 -32.25 0.52
CA GLY A 385 -1.10 -33.02 1.48
C GLY A 385 -1.54 -32.30 2.75
N THR A 386 -0.91 -31.16 3.07
CA THR A 386 -1.29 -30.27 4.18
C THR A 386 -1.27 -28.81 3.73
N PRO A 387 -2.14 -28.42 2.78
CA PRO A 387 -2.13 -27.08 2.23
C PRO A 387 -2.49 -26.06 3.32
N VAL A 388 -1.64 -25.04 3.49
CA VAL A 388 -1.88 -23.90 4.36
C VAL A 388 -1.63 -22.66 3.52
N THR A 389 -2.54 -21.69 3.55
CA THR A 389 -2.38 -20.39 2.88
C THR A 389 -2.22 -19.31 3.94
N ILE A 390 -1.10 -18.60 3.92
CA ILE A 390 -0.84 -17.49 4.85
C ILE A 390 -1.62 -16.26 4.38
N ASP A 391 -2.18 -15.53 5.33
CA ASP A 391 -2.83 -14.24 5.09
C ASP A 391 -1.92 -13.32 4.25
N PRO A 392 -2.42 -12.77 3.14
CA PRO A 392 -1.64 -11.92 2.26
C PRO A 392 -1.22 -10.60 2.94
N ILE A 393 -0.20 -9.95 2.40
CA ILE A 393 0.12 -8.57 2.71
C ILE A 393 -1.01 -7.70 2.15
N VAL A 394 -1.63 -6.89 3.00
CA VAL A 394 -2.57 -5.86 2.57
C VAL A 394 -1.75 -4.61 2.27
N PHE A 395 -1.52 -4.36 0.98
CA PHE A 395 -0.81 -3.18 0.53
C PHE A 395 -1.68 -1.92 0.66
N PRO A 396 -1.08 -0.76 0.88
CA PRO A 396 -1.83 0.49 0.92
C PRO A 396 -2.43 0.83 -0.44
N GLU A 397 -3.62 1.42 -0.43
CA GLU A 397 -4.27 1.91 -1.64
C GLU A 397 -3.42 2.99 -2.32
N PRO A 398 -3.38 3.02 -3.66
CA PRO A 398 -2.61 4.03 -4.38
C PRO A 398 -3.20 5.43 -4.18
N ARG A 399 -2.30 6.41 -4.04
CA ARG A 399 -2.64 7.82 -3.78
C ARG A 399 -2.46 8.72 -4.99
N TYR A 400 -1.70 8.29 -6.00
CA TYR A 400 -1.45 9.05 -7.22
C TYR A 400 -1.93 8.27 -8.43
N ARG A 401 -2.62 8.96 -9.34
CA ARG A 401 -3.22 8.40 -10.54
C ARG A 401 -2.83 9.24 -11.75
N ALA A 402 -2.40 8.58 -12.83
CA ALA A 402 -2.06 9.20 -14.10
C ALA A 402 -2.56 8.36 -15.27
N ALA A 403 -2.76 8.98 -16.43
CA ALA A 403 -2.94 8.28 -17.68
C ALA A 403 -1.61 8.25 -18.45
N ILE A 404 -1.38 7.17 -19.16
CA ILE A 404 -0.17 6.98 -19.96
C ILE A 404 -0.43 7.44 -21.39
N LYS A 405 0.55 8.17 -21.95
CA LYS A 405 0.59 8.55 -23.35
C LYS A 405 1.97 8.18 -23.90
N THR A 406 2.01 7.22 -24.82
CA THR A 406 3.22 6.88 -25.59
C THR A 406 3.54 7.96 -26.60
N LYS A 407 4.80 8.07 -26.98
CA LYS A 407 5.21 8.98 -28.08
C LYS A 407 4.94 8.35 -29.44
N ASP A 408 5.07 7.03 -29.54
CA ASP A 408 4.78 6.24 -30.72
C ASP A 408 3.82 5.10 -30.34
N GLN A 409 2.77 4.93 -31.12
CA GLN A 409 1.78 3.87 -30.91
C GLN A 409 2.37 2.46 -31.07
N ALA A 410 3.45 2.32 -31.82
CA ALA A 410 4.18 1.07 -31.97
C ALA A 410 4.80 0.58 -30.64
N ASP A 411 5.03 1.49 -29.70
CA ASP A 411 5.60 1.17 -28.38
C ASP A 411 4.56 0.66 -27.35
N ASP A 412 3.26 0.76 -27.63
CA ASP A 412 2.19 0.43 -26.67
C ASP A 412 2.28 -1.02 -26.18
N GLU A 413 2.52 -1.97 -27.06
CA GLU A 413 2.62 -3.40 -26.69
C GLU A 413 3.85 -3.66 -25.80
N LYS A 414 4.99 -3.08 -26.17
CA LYS A 414 6.23 -3.21 -25.40
C LYS A 414 6.10 -2.56 -24.03
N LEU A 415 5.53 -1.36 -23.98
CA LEU A 415 5.25 -0.67 -22.72
C LEU A 415 4.29 -1.48 -21.83
N GLY A 416 3.24 -2.07 -22.42
CA GLY A 416 2.30 -2.93 -21.69
C GLY A 416 2.98 -4.10 -20.98
N LYS A 417 3.96 -4.74 -21.61
CA LYS A 417 4.77 -5.82 -20.99
C LYS A 417 5.61 -5.27 -19.83
N LEU A 418 6.32 -4.17 -20.03
CA LEU A 418 7.17 -3.55 -18.98
C LEU A 418 6.36 -3.08 -17.78
N LEU A 419 5.15 -2.59 -17.98
CA LEU A 419 4.24 -2.22 -16.91
C LEU A 419 3.71 -3.42 -16.13
N ASN A 420 3.47 -4.55 -16.82
CA ASN A 420 3.12 -5.81 -16.14
C ASN A 420 4.29 -6.37 -15.32
N ASP A 421 5.52 -6.26 -15.83
CA ASP A 421 6.72 -6.61 -15.07
C ASP A 421 6.87 -5.73 -13.82
N ALA A 422 6.65 -4.42 -13.95
CA ALA A 422 6.68 -3.49 -12.82
C ALA A 422 5.63 -3.84 -11.76
N LYS A 423 4.40 -4.19 -12.17
CA LYS A 423 3.32 -4.64 -11.28
C LYS A 423 3.66 -5.98 -10.59
N TYR A 424 4.40 -6.85 -11.26
CA TYR A 424 4.88 -8.10 -10.68
C TYR A 424 5.90 -7.85 -9.56
N GLU A 425 6.82 -6.89 -9.76
CA GLU A 425 7.85 -6.51 -8.79
C GLU A 425 7.29 -5.68 -7.64
N ASP A 426 6.39 -4.74 -7.94
CA ASP A 426 5.78 -3.84 -6.97
C ASP A 426 4.24 -3.90 -7.03
N PRO A 427 3.60 -4.66 -6.11
CA PRO A 427 2.16 -4.79 -6.04
C PRO A 427 1.39 -3.50 -5.71
N THR A 428 2.08 -2.42 -5.32
CA THR A 428 1.46 -1.10 -5.10
C THR A 428 1.29 -0.29 -6.39
N ILE A 429 1.83 -0.77 -7.50
CA ILE A 429 1.59 -0.23 -8.83
C ILE A 429 0.38 -0.95 -9.44
N LEU A 430 -0.67 -0.19 -9.73
CA LEU A 430 -1.84 -0.71 -10.43
C LEU A 430 -1.86 -0.16 -11.87
N VAL A 431 -2.08 -1.03 -12.84
CA VAL A 431 -2.18 -0.65 -14.24
C VAL A 431 -3.40 -1.32 -14.85
N ASP A 432 -4.32 -0.52 -15.36
CA ASP A 432 -5.55 -0.99 -15.99
C ASP A 432 -5.88 -0.18 -17.25
N TYR A 433 -6.37 -0.86 -18.27
CA TYR A 433 -6.95 -0.19 -19.43
C TYR A 433 -8.43 0.11 -19.20
N SER A 434 -8.76 1.38 -19.07
CA SER A 434 -10.16 1.82 -19.00
C SER A 434 -10.78 1.86 -20.38
N LYS A 435 -11.68 0.93 -20.67
CA LYS A 435 -12.47 0.92 -21.92
C LYS A 435 -13.34 2.16 -22.06
N GLU A 436 -13.93 2.60 -20.96
CA GLU A 436 -14.74 3.82 -20.85
C GLU A 436 -13.94 5.07 -21.26
N LEU A 437 -12.79 5.26 -20.67
CA LEU A 437 -11.98 6.47 -20.89
C LEU A 437 -11.06 6.34 -22.12
N LYS A 438 -10.91 5.13 -22.65
CA LYS A 438 -9.96 4.77 -23.72
C LYS A 438 -8.54 5.20 -23.36
N GLN A 439 -8.15 4.95 -22.11
CA GLN A 439 -6.84 5.31 -21.57
C GLN A 439 -6.26 4.16 -20.74
N THR A 440 -4.96 3.96 -20.82
CA THR A 440 -4.22 3.16 -19.84
C THR A 440 -3.98 4.00 -18.61
N ILE A 441 -4.54 3.61 -17.48
CA ILE A 441 -4.42 4.29 -16.21
C ILE A 441 -3.39 3.56 -15.35
N ILE A 442 -2.43 4.31 -14.84
CA ILE A 442 -1.47 3.83 -13.85
C ILE A 442 -1.71 4.53 -12.52
N GLN A 443 -1.58 3.78 -11.44
CA GLN A 443 -1.71 4.30 -10.08
C GLN A 443 -0.55 3.82 -9.23
N GLY A 444 -0.12 4.66 -8.28
CA GLY A 444 0.99 4.37 -7.36
C GLY A 444 0.89 5.19 -6.08
N GLN A 445 1.89 5.08 -5.21
CA GLN A 445 1.88 5.71 -3.90
C GLN A 445 2.15 7.23 -3.93
N GLY A 446 2.77 7.73 -5.00
CA GLY A 446 3.04 9.14 -5.20
C GLY A 446 3.53 9.45 -6.62
N GLU A 447 3.62 10.72 -6.96
CA GLU A 447 4.15 11.16 -8.26
C GLU A 447 5.62 10.73 -8.42
N HIS A 448 6.41 10.82 -7.36
CA HIS A 448 7.80 10.41 -7.36
C HIS A 448 7.95 8.90 -7.61
N HIS A 449 7.11 8.07 -7.01
CA HIS A 449 7.08 6.62 -7.25
C HIS A 449 6.93 6.30 -8.76
N LEU A 450 5.94 6.89 -9.42
CA LEU A 450 5.71 6.65 -10.84
C LEU A 450 6.79 7.28 -11.73
N ASN A 451 7.36 8.43 -11.34
CA ASN A 451 8.49 9.04 -12.06
C ASN A 451 9.74 8.16 -12.02
N ILE A 452 10.02 7.50 -10.90
CA ILE A 452 11.09 6.50 -10.80
C ILE A 452 10.86 5.34 -11.78
N LEU A 453 9.65 4.81 -11.84
CA LEU A 453 9.31 3.76 -12.81
C LEU A 453 9.55 4.22 -14.25
N ARG A 454 9.11 5.45 -14.60
CA ARG A 454 9.32 6.04 -15.92
C ARG A 454 10.81 6.20 -16.25
N SER A 455 11.62 6.71 -15.30
CA SER A 455 13.07 6.85 -15.46
C SER A 455 13.74 5.50 -15.67
N ARG A 456 13.37 4.47 -14.92
CA ARG A 456 13.88 3.09 -15.07
C ARG A 456 13.57 2.53 -16.46
N ILE A 457 12.33 2.61 -16.91
CA ILE A 457 11.93 2.12 -18.24
C ILE A 457 12.68 2.90 -19.34
N ALA A 458 12.85 4.20 -19.19
CA ALA A 458 13.58 5.01 -20.17
C ALA A 458 15.08 4.65 -20.24
N SER A 459 15.72 4.43 -19.09
CA SER A 459 17.15 4.10 -19.02
C SER A 459 17.44 2.67 -19.49
N GLU A 460 16.70 1.68 -18.99
CA GLU A 460 16.95 0.26 -19.23
C GLU A 460 16.42 -0.19 -20.61
N ASN A 461 15.24 0.27 -21.02
CA ASN A 461 14.52 -0.25 -22.19
C ASN A 461 14.49 0.70 -23.38
N LYS A 462 15.05 1.94 -23.22
CA LYS A 462 15.08 3.02 -24.22
C LYS A 462 13.69 3.41 -24.74
N LEU A 463 12.64 3.27 -23.87
CA LEU A 463 11.27 3.58 -24.20
C LEU A 463 10.82 4.83 -23.42
N GLN A 464 10.20 5.78 -24.13
CA GLN A 464 9.75 7.03 -23.55
C GLN A 464 8.23 7.16 -23.64
N TYR A 465 7.62 7.57 -22.55
CA TYR A 465 6.20 7.90 -22.45
C TYR A 465 5.97 9.01 -21.45
N ASP A 466 4.81 9.63 -21.50
CA ASP A 466 4.44 10.73 -20.61
C ASP A 466 3.24 10.36 -19.72
N TYR A 467 3.21 10.93 -18.52
CA TYR A 467 2.03 10.94 -17.66
C TYR A 467 1.19 12.18 -17.95
N ILE A 468 -0.08 11.96 -18.23
CA ILE A 468 -1.07 13.01 -18.44
C ILE A 468 -2.18 12.91 -17.41
N ALA A 469 -2.97 13.97 -17.25
CA ALA A 469 -4.15 13.94 -16.41
C ALA A 469 -5.13 12.87 -16.91
N PRO A 470 -5.56 11.93 -16.07
CA PRO A 470 -6.55 10.93 -16.46
C PRO A 470 -7.91 11.62 -16.62
N LYS A 471 -8.67 11.18 -17.61
CA LYS A 471 -10.07 11.58 -17.73
C LYS A 471 -10.85 11.12 -16.49
N ILE A 472 -11.87 11.90 -16.15
CA ILE A 472 -12.73 11.58 -15.01
C ILE A 472 -13.87 10.66 -15.48
N PRO A 473 -14.13 9.53 -14.81
CA PRO A 473 -15.24 8.65 -15.14
C PRO A 473 -16.56 9.23 -14.62
N TYR A 474 -17.08 10.24 -15.30
CA TYR A 474 -18.38 10.81 -14.98
C TYR A 474 -19.50 9.78 -15.17
N ARG A 475 -20.65 10.04 -14.55
CA ARG A 475 -21.90 9.28 -14.76
C ARG A 475 -23.00 10.24 -15.13
N GLU A 476 -24.05 9.70 -15.76
CA GLU A 476 -25.23 10.43 -16.09
C GLU A 476 -26.43 9.86 -15.33
N THR A 477 -27.34 10.72 -14.90
CA THR A 477 -28.62 10.34 -14.29
C THR A 477 -29.69 11.34 -14.63
N ILE A 478 -30.90 11.09 -14.19
CA ILE A 478 -32.06 11.95 -14.41
C ILE A 478 -32.65 12.39 -13.07
N THR A 479 -33.40 13.50 -13.09
CA THR A 479 -34.01 14.07 -11.89
C THR A 479 -35.53 14.15 -11.94
N LYS A 480 -36.13 13.90 -13.09
CA LYS A 480 -37.58 14.03 -13.32
C LYS A 480 -38.12 12.83 -14.09
N VAL A 481 -39.41 12.60 -13.94
CA VAL A 481 -40.15 11.69 -14.80
C VAL A 481 -40.28 12.28 -16.20
N ALA A 482 -39.99 11.49 -17.22
CA ALA A 482 -40.22 11.87 -18.61
C ALA A 482 -40.68 10.66 -19.42
N GLN A 483 -41.42 10.95 -20.46
CA GLN A 483 -41.85 9.95 -21.44
C GLN A 483 -41.34 10.32 -22.83
N ALA A 484 -41.11 9.31 -23.66
CA ALA A 484 -40.94 9.47 -25.09
C ALA A 484 -41.44 8.25 -25.84
N ASP A 485 -41.75 8.46 -27.09
CA ASP A 485 -42.06 7.41 -28.04
C ASP A 485 -41.22 7.59 -29.30
N TYR A 486 -40.77 6.47 -29.84
CA TYR A 486 -40.00 6.49 -31.08
C TYR A 486 -40.43 5.38 -32.02
N ARG A 487 -40.63 5.75 -33.31
CA ARG A 487 -40.97 4.83 -34.40
C ARG A 487 -39.76 4.65 -35.30
N HIS A 488 -39.17 3.46 -35.26
CA HIS A 488 -38.21 3.06 -36.29
C HIS A 488 -38.91 2.48 -37.49
N LYS A 489 -38.74 3.13 -38.65
CA LYS A 489 -39.27 2.65 -39.94
C LYS A 489 -38.20 2.82 -41.00
N LYS A 490 -37.79 1.72 -41.64
CA LYS A 490 -36.84 1.72 -42.75
C LYS A 490 -37.35 0.78 -43.84
N GLN A 491 -37.42 1.25 -45.09
CA GLN A 491 -37.86 0.49 -46.21
C GLN A 491 -36.77 0.60 -47.28
N SER A 492 -36.02 -0.47 -47.49
CA SER A 492 -34.96 -0.51 -48.50
C SER A 492 -35.03 -1.90 -49.18
N GLY A 493 -35.71 -1.98 -50.34
CA GLY A 493 -35.80 -3.13 -51.22
C GLY A 493 -35.73 -4.53 -50.57
N GLY A 494 -36.88 -5.04 -50.10
CA GLY A 494 -36.96 -6.34 -49.38
C GLY A 494 -37.87 -6.22 -48.13
N ALA A 495 -37.67 -7.12 -47.13
CA ALA A 495 -38.40 -7.05 -45.88
C ALA A 495 -38.11 -5.72 -45.17
N GLY A 496 -39.12 -4.92 -44.81
CA GLY A 496 -39.01 -3.63 -44.12
C GLY A 496 -38.52 -3.82 -42.65
N GLN A 497 -38.20 -2.71 -42.05
CA GLN A 497 -37.94 -2.65 -40.61
C GLN A 497 -38.98 -1.74 -39.94
N PHE A 498 -39.72 -2.27 -38.98
CA PHE A 498 -40.72 -1.51 -38.23
C PHE A 498 -40.73 -1.86 -36.76
N GLY A 499 -40.69 -0.88 -35.89
CA GLY A 499 -40.89 -1.02 -34.45
C GLY A 499 -41.18 0.33 -33.82
N GLU A 500 -42.19 0.39 -32.96
CA GLU A 500 -42.54 1.59 -32.22
C GLU A 500 -42.62 1.26 -30.74
N VAL A 501 -41.91 2.04 -29.92
CA VAL A 501 -41.83 1.84 -28.48
C VAL A 501 -42.16 3.13 -27.76
N HIS A 502 -43.12 3.05 -26.83
CA HIS A 502 -43.46 4.12 -25.92
C HIS A 502 -42.93 3.74 -24.53
N LEU A 503 -42.10 4.57 -23.96
CA LEU A 503 -41.53 4.34 -22.65
C LEU A 503 -41.59 5.59 -21.76
N LEU A 504 -41.53 5.33 -20.46
CA LEU A 504 -41.43 6.33 -19.42
C LEU A 504 -40.18 5.99 -18.58
N ILE A 505 -39.47 7.02 -18.19
CA ILE A 505 -38.31 6.87 -17.32
C ILE A 505 -38.48 7.77 -16.11
N GLU A 506 -37.92 7.28 -14.97
CA GLU A 506 -37.82 8.04 -13.72
C GLU A 506 -36.53 7.74 -12.97
N PRO A 507 -36.10 8.68 -12.10
CA PRO A 507 -34.98 8.39 -11.19
C PRO A 507 -35.30 7.17 -10.35
N TYR A 508 -34.32 6.27 -10.17
CA TYR A 508 -34.46 5.09 -9.34
C TYR A 508 -33.60 5.18 -8.09
N THR A 509 -34.17 4.85 -6.95
CA THR A 509 -33.48 4.64 -5.67
C THR A 509 -33.88 3.26 -5.13
N GLU A 510 -32.93 2.54 -4.57
CA GLU A 510 -33.18 1.21 -3.99
C GLU A 510 -34.29 1.27 -2.92
N GLY A 511 -35.24 0.31 -2.98
CA GLY A 511 -36.39 0.28 -2.10
C GLY A 511 -37.54 1.20 -2.51
N MET A 512 -37.44 1.91 -3.64
CA MET A 512 -38.53 2.74 -4.17
C MET A 512 -39.77 1.89 -4.52
N PRO A 513 -40.95 2.30 -4.08
CA PRO A 513 -42.17 1.54 -4.34
C PRO A 513 -42.51 1.42 -5.85
N GLU A 514 -43.28 0.41 -6.18
CA GLU A 514 -43.76 0.23 -7.54
C GLU A 514 -44.77 1.34 -7.91
N PRO A 515 -44.67 1.93 -9.13
CA PRO A 515 -45.54 2.98 -9.57
C PRO A 515 -46.93 2.42 -9.89
N LYS A 516 -47.99 3.18 -9.52
CA LYS A 516 -49.39 2.85 -9.85
C LYS A 516 -49.90 3.66 -11.03
N SER A 517 -49.51 4.91 -11.13
CA SER A 517 -49.85 5.78 -12.23
C SER A 517 -48.87 6.95 -12.38
N TYR A 518 -48.86 7.55 -13.55
CA TYR A 518 -48.07 8.75 -13.85
C TYR A 518 -48.93 9.81 -14.50
N LYS A 519 -48.75 11.07 -14.10
CA LYS A 519 -49.34 12.23 -14.82
C LYS A 519 -48.42 12.61 -15.98
N ILE A 520 -48.90 12.44 -17.21
CA ILE A 520 -48.17 12.77 -18.43
C ILE A 520 -48.68 14.08 -18.97
N PRO A 521 -47.83 15.11 -19.16
CA PRO A 521 -48.25 16.37 -19.77
C PRO A 521 -48.90 16.15 -21.14
N GLY A 522 -50.11 16.65 -21.31
CA GLY A 522 -50.86 16.53 -22.57
C GLY A 522 -51.58 15.20 -22.85
N LYS A 523 -51.34 14.15 -22.03
CA LYS A 523 -51.97 12.81 -22.21
C LYS A 523 -52.82 12.38 -21.00
N GLY A 524 -52.81 13.16 -19.90
CA GLY A 524 -53.58 12.82 -18.69
C GLY A 524 -52.84 11.86 -17.74
N GLU A 525 -53.61 11.09 -16.97
CA GLU A 525 -53.07 10.08 -16.05
C GLU A 525 -52.93 8.74 -16.75
N LEU A 526 -51.70 8.18 -16.75
CA LEU A 526 -51.39 6.87 -17.27
C LEU A 526 -51.37 5.88 -16.11
N ALA A 527 -52.31 4.96 -16.03
CA ALA A 527 -52.28 3.85 -15.09
C ALA A 527 -51.25 2.81 -15.57
N VAL A 528 -50.38 2.38 -14.67
CA VAL A 528 -49.33 1.38 -14.95
C VAL A 528 -49.73 0.03 -14.37
N ASN A 529 -49.98 -0.94 -15.26
CA ASN A 529 -50.25 -2.31 -14.89
C ASN A 529 -48.99 -3.17 -15.17
N ILE A 530 -48.17 -3.34 -14.17
CA ILE A 530 -46.87 -4.05 -14.29
C ILE A 530 -47.12 -5.54 -14.54
N LYS A 531 -46.64 -6.05 -15.67
CA LYS A 531 -46.70 -7.46 -16.08
C LYS A 531 -45.38 -8.18 -15.96
N GLY A 532 -44.25 -7.48 -15.99
CA GLY A 532 -42.90 -7.96 -15.83
C GLY A 532 -42.04 -6.95 -15.11
N LYS A 533 -41.13 -7.44 -14.25
CA LYS A 533 -40.21 -6.66 -13.45
C LYS A 533 -38.87 -7.32 -13.48
N GLU A 534 -37.86 -6.57 -13.88
CA GLU A 534 -36.46 -7.00 -13.89
C GLU A 534 -35.60 -5.90 -13.29
N GLU A 535 -34.56 -6.27 -12.53
CA GLU A 535 -33.59 -5.34 -11.94
C GLU A 535 -32.19 -5.79 -12.31
N TYR A 536 -31.35 -4.87 -12.72
CA TYR A 536 -30.00 -5.12 -13.17
C TYR A 536 -28.99 -4.26 -12.41
N ASP A 537 -28.01 -4.90 -11.79
CA ASP A 537 -26.81 -4.22 -11.34
C ASP A 537 -25.93 -3.90 -12.56
N LEU A 538 -25.62 -2.61 -12.75
CA LEU A 538 -24.84 -2.18 -13.91
C LEU A 538 -23.35 -2.41 -13.70
N PRO A 539 -22.61 -2.91 -14.70
CA PRO A 539 -21.17 -3.17 -14.58
C PRO A 539 -20.33 -1.93 -14.16
N TRP A 540 -20.85 -0.73 -14.43
CA TRP A 540 -20.22 0.56 -14.07
C TRP A 540 -20.80 1.19 -12.79
N GLY A 541 -21.52 0.41 -12.01
CA GLY A 541 -22.17 0.80 -10.77
C GLY A 541 -23.55 1.46 -10.97
N GLY A 542 -24.41 1.33 -9.96
CA GLY A 542 -25.81 1.73 -10.01
C GLY A 542 -26.71 0.66 -10.60
N LYS A 543 -28.00 0.98 -10.74
CA LYS A 543 -29.04 0.02 -11.11
C LYS A 543 -29.89 0.50 -12.29
N LEU A 544 -30.39 -0.46 -13.06
CA LEU A 544 -31.48 -0.30 -14.01
C LEU A 544 -32.66 -1.15 -13.53
N GLN A 545 -33.81 -0.54 -13.32
CA GLN A 545 -35.05 -1.27 -13.10
C GLN A 545 -35.91 -1.19 -14.37
N PHE A 546 -36.25 -2.34 -14.94
CA PHE A 546 -36.97 -2.47 -16.19
C PHE A 546 -38.36 -3.06 -15.96
N TYR A 547 -39.43 -2.34 -16.30
CA TYR A 547 -40.81 -2.75 -16.15
C TYR A 547 -41.50 -2.86 -17.49
N THR A 548 -42.28 -3.92 -17.66
CA THR A 548 -43.15 -4.14 -18.77
C THR A 548 -44.60 -3.94 -18.31
N ALA A 549 -45.30 -2.98 -18.93
CA ALA A 549 -46.68 -2.63 -18.62
C ALA A 549 -47.58 -2.57 -19.87
N ILE A 550 -47.25 -3.32 -20.91
CA ILE A 550 -47.97 -3.31 -22.21
C ILE A 550 -49.34 -3.92 -22.07
N VAL A 551 -50.35 -3.26 -22.63
CA VAL A 551 -51.74 -3.68 -22.65
C VAL A 551 -52.15 -4.04 -24.09
N GLY A 552 -53.02 -5.05 -24.26
CA GLY A 552 -53.62 -5.41 -25.53
C GLY A 552 -52.70 -6.03 -26.59
N GLY A 553 -51.49 -6.48 -26.21
CA GLY A 553 -50.58 -7.15 -27.14
C GLY A 553 -49.96 -6.20 -28.18
N ALA A 554 -49.82 -4.91 -27.87
CA ALA A 554 -49.26 -3.90 -28.76
C ALA A 554 -47.82 -4.22 -29.23
N ILE A 555 -47.03 -4.88 -28.36
CA ILE A 555 -45.74 -5.45 -28.67
C ILE A 555 -45.73 -6.91 -28.17
N ASP A 556 -45.24 -7.82 -29.00
CA ASP A 556 -45.05 -9.22 -28.64
C ASP A 556 -43.94 -9.33 -27.58
N ALA A 557 -44.15 -10.16 -26.56
CA ALA A 557 -43.23 -10.36 -25.45
C ALA A 557 -41.82 -10.81 -25.89
N ARG A 558 -41.72 -11.49 -27.03
CA ARG A 558 -40.43 -11.91 -27.63
C ARG A 558 -39.49 -10.76 -27.95
N PHE A 559 -40.01 -9.53 -28.14
CA PHE A 559 -39.22 -8.34 -28.44
C PHE A 559 -38.73 -7.59 -27.20
N MET A 560 -39.17 -7.95 -25.98
CA MET A 560 -38.75 -7.27 -24.74
C MET A 560 -37.24 -7.39 -24.52
N PRO A 561 -36.54 -8.52 -24.74
CA PRO A 561 -35.11 -8.59 -24.62
C PRO A 561 -34.37 -7.63 -25.59
N ALA A 562 -34.89 -7.45 -26.81
CA ALA A 562 -34.29 -6.52 -27.76
C ALA A 562 -34.49 -5.06 -27.34
N ILE A 563 -35.66 -4.71 -26.78
CA ILE A 563 -35.96 -3.38 -26.23
C ILE A 563 -34.99 -3.10 -25.05
N LEU A 564 -34.89 -4.00 -24.09
CA LEU A 564 -33.98 -3.88 -22.98
C LEU A 564 -32.51 -3.70 -23.45
N LYS A 565 -32.07 -4.51 -24.41
CA LYS A 565 -30.73 -4.41 -24.98
C LYS A 565 -30.51 -3.02 -25.62
N GLY A 566 -31.47 -2.46 -26.33
CA GLY A 566 -31.38 -1.11 -26.90
C GLY A 566 -31.25 -0.01 -25.85
N ILE A 567 -31.93 -0.15 -24.71
CA ILE A 567 -31.86 0.77 -23.58
C ILE A 567 -30.48 0.65 -22.91
N MET A 568 -30.02 -0.58 -22.61
CA MET A 568 -28.71 -0.81 -21.98
C MET A 568 -27.55 -0.32 -22.84
N GLU A 569 -27.60 -0.55 -24.17
CA GLU A 569 -26.60 -0.01 -25.10
C GLU A 569 -26.58 1.53 -25.07
N LYS A 570 -27.75 2.20 -24.96
CA LYS A 570 -27.76 3.65 -24.87
C LYS A 570 -27.31 4.18 -23.51
N MET A 571 -27.53 3.44 -22.43
CA MET A 571 -26.97 3.75 -21.10
C MET A 571 -25.46 3.62 -21.10
N ASP A 572 -24.91 2.61 -21.77
CA ASP A 572 -23.46 2.38 -21.92
C ASP A 572 -22.80 3.46 -22.80
N GLU A 573 -23.49 3.93 -23.84
CA GLU A 573 -22.98 5.01 -24.69
C GLU A 573 -23.08 6.41 -24.09
N GLY A 574 -23.92 6.60 -23.06
CA GLY A 574 -24.24 7.88 -22.45
C GLY A 574 -25.17 8.77 -23.32
N PRO A 575 -26.41 9.03 -22.87
CA PRO A 575 -27.36 9.81 -23.64
C PRO A 575 -27.05 11.31 -23.74
N LEU A 576 -26.23 11.86 -22.82
CA LEU A 576 -25.96 13.29 -22.69
C LEU A 576 -24.52 13.67 -23.13
N THR A 577 -23.49 13.08 -22.52
CA THR A 577 -22.07 13.43 -22.73
C THR A 577 -21.19 12.23 -23.04
N GLY A 578 -21.79 11.10 -23.35
CA GLY A 578 -21.02 9.86 -23.57
C GLY A 578 -20.57 9.17 -22.28
N SER A 579 -21.03 9.62 -21.11
CA SER A 579 -20.73 8.99 -19.82
C SER A 579 -21.82 8.00 -19.44
N TYR A 580 -21.47 6.88 -18.81
CA TYR A 580 -22.41 5.81 -18.47
C TYR A 580 -23.59 6.31 -17.63
N ALA A 581 -24.84 6.00 -18.05
CA ALA A 581 -26.05 6.34 -17.31
C ALA A 581 -26.37 5.31 -16.23
N ARG A 582 -26.95 5.75 -15.09
CA ARG A 582 -27.26 4.90 -13.93
C ARG A 582 -28.49 5.35 -13.17
N ASP A 583 -29.00 4.46 -12.32
CA ASP A 583 -30.07 4.70 -11.35
C ASP A 583 -31.35 5.21 -12.02
N ILE A 584 -31.83 4.41 -12.96
CA ILE A 584 -33.00 4.73 -13.77
C ILE A 584 -34.01 3.58 -13.74
N ARG A 585 -35.26 3.89 -13.54
CA ARG A 585 -36.39 2.98 -13.80
C ARG A 585 -36.97 3.29 -15.17
N VAL A 586 -37.12 2.25 -15.98
CA VAL A 586 -37.74 2.33 -17.32
C VAL A 586 -39.00 1.50 -17.34
N ILE A 587 -40.09 2.07 -17.84
CA ILE A 587 -41.37 1.42 -17.97
C ILE A 587 -41.77 1.47 -19.43
N VAL A 588 -41.85 0.31 -20.08
CA VAL A 588 -42.38 0.18 -21.45
C VAL A 588 -43.88 -0.09 -21.32
N TYR A 589 -44.70 0.86 -21.72
CA TYR A 589 -46.14 0.82 -21.46
C TYR A 589 -47.00 0.66 -22.74
N ASP A 590 -46.47 1.01 -23.94
CA ASP A 590 -47.17 0.88 -25.20
C ASP A 590 -46.23 0.78 -26.39
N GLY A 591 -46.70 0.56 -27.58
CA GLY A 591 -45.93 0.54 -28.80
C GLY A 591 -46.76 0.04 -29.99
N LYS A 592 -46.06 -0.27 -31.08
CA LYS A 592 -46.70 -0.79 -32.30
C LYS A 592 -45.80 -1.75 -33.03
N MET A 593 -46.34 -2.87 -33.45
CA MET A 593 -45.66 -3.82 -34.32
C MET A 593 -46.39 -3.94 -35.67
N HIS A 594 -45.64 -4.36 -36.68
CA HIS A 594 -46.15 -4.72 -38.00
C HIS A 594 -46.00 -6.23 -38.21
N PRO A 595 -47.05 -6.92 -38.71
CA PRO A 595 -47.04 -8.38 -38.80
C PRO A 595 -45.86 -8.99 -39.56
N VAL A 596 -45.32 -8.27 -40.56
CA VAL A 596 -44.27 -8.75 -41.45
C VAL A 596 -42.91 -8.06 -41.23
N ASP A 597 -42.91 -6.74 -40.95
CA ASP A 597 -41.70 -5.91 -40.95
C ASP A 597 -41.09 -5.73 -39.55
N SER A 598 -41.73 -6.25 -38.50
CA SER A 598 -41.24 -6.14 -37.15
C SER A 598 -40.20 -7.25 -36.82
N ASN A 599 -39.03 -6.84 -36.34
CA ASN A 599 -37.94 -7.69 -35.93
C ASN A 599 -37.21 -7.12 -34.71
N GLU A 600 -36.35 -7.89 -34.11
CA GLU A 600 -35.57 -7.51 -32.92
C GLU A 600 -34.72 -6.24 -33.12
N ILE A 601 -34.13 -6.07 -34.30
CA ILE A 601 -33.29 -4.90 -34.61
C ILE A 601 -34.14 -3.62 -34.61
N SER A 602 -35.36 -3.69 -35.20
CA SER A 602 -36.27 -2.56 -35.24
C SER A 602 -36.70 -2.10 -33.86
N PHE A 603 -37.03 -3.03 -32.96
CA PHE A 603 -37.42 -2.71 -31.59
C PHE A 603 -36.22 -2.26 -30.75
N LYS A 604 -35.04 -2.84 -30.95
CA LYS A 604 -33.81 -2.37 -30.32
C LYS A 604 -33.50 -0.91 -30.66
N LEU A 605 -33.56 -0.54 -31.94
CA LEU A 605 -33.33 0.83 -32.40
C LEU A 605 -34.43 1.78 -31.93
N ALA A 606 -35.71 1.36 -31.96
CA ALA A 606 -36.81 2.14 -31.47
C ALA A 606 -36.67 2.47 -29.97
N ALA A 607 -36.37 1.46 -29.15
CA ALA A 607 -36.17 1.62 -27.71
C ALA A 607 -34.95 2.51 -27.37
N ARG A 608 -33.85 2.33 -28.08
CA ARG A 608 -32.63 3.14 -27.94
C ARG A 608 -32.90 4.63 -28.16
N ASN A 609 -33.64 4.96 -29.24
CA ASN A 609 -33.94 6.35 -29.56
C ASN A 609 -35.03 6.93 -28.65
N ALA A 610 -36.07 6.17 -28.29
CA ALA A 610 -37.04 6.58 -27.29
C ALA A 610 -36.42 6.88 -25.95
N PHE A 611 -35.49 6.01 -25.47
CA PHE A 611 -34.76 6.24 -24.24
C PHE A 611 -33.91 7.51 -24.32
N LYS A 612 -33.17 7.73 -25.42
CA LYS A 612 -32.35 8.93 -25.62
C LYS A 612 -33.18 10.20 -25.51
N GLU A 613 -34.37 10.21 -26.13
CA GLU A 613 -35.27 11.35 -26.11
C GLU A 613 -35.90 11.59 -24.72
N ALA A 614 -36.38 10.53 -24.08
CA ALA A 614 -36.90 10.61 -22.72
C ALA A 614 -35.85 11.12 -21.76
N PHE A 615 -34.59 10.62 -21.85
CA PHE A 615 -33.46 11.01 -20.99
C PHE A 615 -33.19 12.52 -21.08
N ARG A 616 -33.17 13.09 -22.28
CA ARG A 616 -32.98 14.53 -22.50
C ARG A 616 -34.07 15.39 -21.84
N ASN A 617 -35.28 14.88 -21.80
CA ASN A 617 -36.43 15.57 -21.21
C ASN A 617 -36.60 15.36 -19.71
N ALA A 618 -35.84 14.38 -19.14
CA ALA A 618 -35.94 13.97 -17.74
C ALA A 618 -35.10 14.81 -16.78
N GLY A 619 -34.60 15.98 -17.17
CA GLY A 619 -33.72 16.81 -16.35
C GLY A 619 -32.40 16.14 -16.08
N PRO A 620 -31.61 15.82 -17.12
CA PRO A 620 -30.40 15.06 -16.99
C PRO A 620 -29.34 15.79 -16.16
N LYS A 621 -28.59 15.02 -15.37
CA LYS A 621 -27.50 15.49 -14.52
C LYS A 621 -26.26 14.65 -14.75
N ILE A 622 -25.08 15.31 -14.66
CA ILE A 622 -23.78 14.67 -14.63
C ILE A 622 -23.41 14.44 -13.17
N MET A 623 -22.86 13.27 -12.89
CA MET A 623 -22.36 12.89 -11.57
C MET A 623 -20.85 12.71 -11.64
N GLU A 624 -20.16 13.16 -10.61
CA GLU A 624 -18.70 12.98 -10.43
C GLU A 624 -18.38 12.01 -9.29
N PRO A 625 -17.30 11.24 -9.40
CA PRO A 625 -16.88 10.36 -8.31
C PRO A 625 -16.28 11.17 -7.15
N ILE A 626 -16.79 10.93 -5.95
CA ILE A 626 -16.34 11.53 -4.70
C ILE A 626 -15.50 10.51 -3.94
N TYR A 627 -14.43 10.99 -3.34
CA TYR A 627 -13.50 10.18 -2.53
C TYR A 627 -13.49 10.65 -1.09
N ASP A 628 -13.52 9.71 -0.15
CA ASP A 628 -13.17 9.94 1.23
C ASP A 628 -11.65 10.08 1.30
N VAL A 629 -11.18 11.21 1.77
CA VAL A 629 -9.76 11.57 1.89
C VAL A 629 -9.45 11.79 3.37
N GLU A 630 -8.45 11.04 3.89
CA GLU A 630 -7.89 11.25 5.22
C GLU A 630 -6.49 11.85 5.06
N VAL A 631 -6.26 13.04 5.61
CA VAL A 631 -4.96 13.70 5.63
C VAL A 631 -4.39 13.64 7.03
N LEU A 632 -3.14 13.19 7.17
CA LEU A 632 -2.35 13.26 8.40
C LEU A 632 -1.26 14.32 8.22
N THR A 633 -1.23 15.33 9.07
CA THR A 633 -0.28 16.44 8.99
C THR A 633 0.13 16.91 10.39
N PRO A 634 1.37 17.44 10.57
CA PRO A 634 1.68 18.18 11.79
C PRO A 634 0.73 19.37 11.96
N SER A 635 0.39 19.67 13.22
CA SER A 635 -0.58 20.73 13.54
C SER A 635 -0.22 22.10 12.96
N ASP A 636 1.07 22.40 12.79
CA ASP A 636 1.57 23.66 12.22
C ASP A 636 1.12 23.87 10.76
N TYR A 637 0.90 22.81 10.01
CA TYR A 637 0.48 22.88 8.61
C TYR A 637 -1.02 22.72 8.38
N MET A 638 -1.80 22.42 9.44
CA MET A 638 -3.22 22.12 9.33
C MET A 638 -4.01 23.25 8.65
N GLY A 639 -3.72 24.51 8.98
CA GLY A 639 -4.41 25.66 8.40
C GLY A 639 -4.22 25.75 6.88
N ALA A 640 -2.99 25.52 6.39
CA ALA A 640 -2.68 25.52 4.97
C ALA A 640 -3.33 24.35 4.23
N VAL A 641 -3.32 23.16 4.83
CA VAL A 641 -3.94 21.94 4.28
C VAL A 641 -5.47 22.11 4.19
N MET A 642 -6.10 22.64 5.23
CA MET A 642 -7.54 22.88 5.24
C MET A 642 -7.95 23.90 4.17
N SER A 643 -7.21 24.97 4.01
CA SER A 643 -7.46 26.00 2.99
C SER A 643 -7.32 25.43 1.57
N ASP A 644 -6.31 24.60 1.31
CA ASP A 644 -6.16 23.95 0.01
C ASP A 644 -7.32 22.98 -0.30
N LEU A 645 -7.73 22.17 0.67
CA LEU A 645 -8.87 21.26 0.51
C LEU A 645 -10.19 22.01 0.25
N GLN A 646 -10.44 23.11 0.94
CA GLN A 646 -11.60 23.97 0.66
C GLN A 646 -11.60 24.53 -0.76
N ASN A 647 -10.45 24.94 -1.26
CA ASN A 647 -10.29 25.39 -2.66
C ASN A 647 -10.53 24.26 -3.67
N ARG A 648 -10.39 22.99 -3.26
CA ARG A 648 -10.67 21.78 -4.04
C ARG A 648 -12.11 21.26 -3.88
N ARG A 649 -13.02 22.09 -3.47
CA ARG A 649 -14.44 21.73 -3.26
C ARG A 649 -14.61 20.62 -2.21
N ALA A 650 -13.67 20.48 -1.28
CA ALA A 650 -13.75 19.46 -0.24
C ALA A 650 -14.83 19.78 0.80
N MET A 651 -15.58 18.77 1.16
CA MET A 651 -16.47 18.79 2.33
C MET A 651 -15.73 18.22 3.53
N ILE A 652 -15.39 19.06 4.52
CA ILE A 652 -14.72 18.63 5.74
C ILE A 652 -15.71 17.84 6.61
N MET A 653 -15.34 16.61 6.96
CA MET A 653 -16.17 15.68 7.73
C MET A 653 -15.80 15.65 9.22
N GLY A 654 -14.55 15.94 9.55
CA GLY A 654 -14.06 15.95 10.92
C GLY A 654 -12.56 16.17 11.03
N MET A 655 -12.12 16.50 12.22
CA MET A 655 -10.71 16.69 12.55
C MET A 655 -10.44 16.10 13.94
N GLU A 656 -9.31 15.41 14.06
CA GLU A 656 -8.81 14.84 15.31
C GLU A 656 -7.36 15.24 15.49
N SER A 657 -6.98 15.64 16.73
CA SER A 657 -5.59 15.99 17.08
C SER A 657 -5.02 14.96 18.03
N ASP A 658 -3.80 14.49 17.78
CA ASP A 658 -3.13 13.52 18.63
C ASP A 658 -1.61 13.73 18.58
N LYS A 659 -1.04 14.12 19.74
CA LYS A 659 0.41 14.26 19.94
C LYS A 659 1.13 15.13 18.91
N GLY A 660 0.56 16.30 18.54
CA GLY A 660 1.18 17.24 17.60
C GLY A 660 0.95 16.92 16.12
N PHE A 661 0.15 15.90 15.83
CA PHE A 661 -0.36 15.57 14.50
C PHE A 661 -1.87 15.70 14.46
N ASP A 662 -2.36 16.21 13.35
CA ASP A 662 -3.78 16.35 13.09
C ASP A 662 -4.20 15.43 11.97
N ARG A 663 -5.35 14.78 12.14
CA ARG A 663 -6.03 13.97 11.16
C ARG A 663 -7.25 14.71 10.65
N LEU A 664 -7.30 14.99 9.37
CA LEU A 664 -8.41 15.66 8.70
C LEU A 664 -9.13 14.69 7.78
N ASN A 665 -10.43 14.51 7.98
CA ASN A 665 -11.28 13.70 7.12
C ASN A 665 -12.13 14.62 6.23
N ALA A 666 -12.12 14.37 4.92
CA ALA A 666 -12.85 15.16 3.94
C ALA A 666 -13.39 14.31 2.80
N ARG A 667 -14.47 14.77 2.16
CA ARG A 667 -14.95 14.25 0.87
C ARG A 667 -14.57 15.20 -0.23
N VAL A 668 -13.90 14.66 -1.26
CA VAL A 668 -13.31 15.47 -2.33
C VAL A 668 -13.65 14.85 -3.69
N PRO A 669 -14.07 15.66 -4.69
CA PRO A 669 -14.24 15.18 -6.05
C PRO A 669 -12.91 14.70 -6.65
N LEU A 670 -12.94 13.57 -7.38
CA LEU A 670 -11.73 13.02 -8.02
C LEU A 670 -11.04 14.02 -8.95
N ALA A 671 -11.82 14.84 -9.65
CA ALA A 671 -11.31 15.88 -10.54
C ALA A 671 -10.34 16.87 -9.84
N GLU A 672 -10.55 17.12 -8.54
CA GLU A 672 -9.76 18.05 -7.73
C GLU A 672 -8.54 17.38 -7.07
N LEU A 673 -8.44 16.05 -7.13
CA LEU A 673 -7.36 15.29 -6.51
C LEU A 673 -6.15 15.06 -7.44
N TYR A 674 -6.23 15.50 -8.70
CA TYR A 674 -5.07 15.40 -9.58
C TYR A 674 -3.87 16.17 -9.03
N ARG A 675 -2.72 15.49 -8.90
CA ARG A 675 -1.47 16.00 -8.29
C ARG A 675 -1.63 16.51 -6.85
N TYR A 676 -2.65 16.07 -6.12
CA TYR A 676 -2.83 16.50 -4.73
C TYR A 676 -1.65 16.07 -3.84
N SER A 677 -1.06 14.89 -4.07
CA SER A 677 0.15 14.43 -3.37
C SER A 677 1.30 15.44 -3.46
N THR A 678 1.54 15.98 -4.65
CA THR A 678 2.59 16.97 -4.91
C THR A 678 2.30 18.30 -4.20
N THR A 679 1.05 18.76 -4.27
CA THR A 679 0.62 19.99 -3.58
C THR A 679 0.72 19.84 -2.06
N LEU A 680 0.22 18.72 -1.51
CA LEU A 680 0.27 18.44 -0.07
C LEU A 680 1.72 18.38 0.44
N SER A 681 2.61 17.71 -0.31
CA SER A 681 4.04 17.66 0.01
C SER A 681 4.67 19.05 0.02
N SER A 682 4.32 19.90 -0.94
CA SER A 682 4.83 21.29 -1.01
C SER A 682 4.33 22.13 0.17
N LEU A 683 3.04 22.04 0.51
CA LEU A 683 2.42 22.80 1.62
C LEU A 683 2.99 22.42 2.99
N SER A 684 3.39 21.17 3.15
CA SER A 684 3.83 20.60 4.42
C SER A 684 5.34 20.32 4.48
N SER A 685 6.12 20.77 3.50
CA SER A 685 7.55 20.43 3.38
C SER A 685 7.81 18.91 3.40
N GLY A 686 6.90 18.13 2.78
CA GLY A 686 6.95 16.68 2.77
C GLY A 686 6.44 16.01 4.06
N ALA A 687 5.92 16.80 5.00
CA ALA A 687 5.56 16.37 6.34
C ALA A 687 4.15 15.75 6.44
N ALA A 688 3.26 16.00 5.48
CA ALA A 688 1.91 15.44 5.47
C ALA A 688 1.79 14.25 4.51
N THR A 689 0.92 13.33 4.85
CA THR A 689 0.51 12.22 3.98
C THR A 689 -1.00 12.13 3.91
N TYR A 690 -1.53 11.45 2.90
CA TYR A 690 -2.97 11.21 2.80
C TYR A 690 -3.27 9.82 2.26
N THR A 691 -4.49 9.38 2.53
CA THR A 691 -5.11 8.21 1.92
C THR A 691 -6.42 8.63 1.25
N MET A 692 -6.83 7.91 0.22
CA MET A 692 -8.11 8.17 -0.44
C MET A 692 -8.83 6.86 -0.78
N LYS A 693 -10.15 6.87 -0.67
CA LYS A 693 -10.99 5.73 -0.99
C LYS A 693 -12.25 6.21 -1.71
N PHE A 694 -12.67 5.52 -2.76
CA PHE A 694 -13.94 5.84 -3.44
C PHE A 694 -15.10 5.77 -2.44
N ALA A 695 -15.93 6.82 -2.38
CA ALA A 695 -17.10 6.92 -1.52
C ALA A 695 -18.41 6.75 -2.32
N SER A 696 -18.68 7.63 -3.25
CA SER A 696 -19.96 7.68 -3.97
C SER A 696 -19.85 8.45 -5.28
N TYR A 697 -20.92 8.46 -6.06
CA TYR A 697 -21.14 9.42 -7.13
C TYR A 697 -22.13 10.50 -6.66
N GLU A 698 -21.78 11.77 -6.85
CA GLU A 698 -22.65 12.91 -6.51
C GLU A 698 -22.82 13.85 -7.72
N GLN A 699 -23.94 14.59 -7.77
CA GLN A 699 -24.20 15.52 -8.87
C GLN A 699 -23.18 16.65 -8.86
N VAL A 700 -22.62 16.96 -10.04
CA VAL A 700 -21.74 18.11 -10.18
C VAL A 700 -22.50 19.44 -9.99
N PRO A 701 -21.84 20.51 -9.51
CA PRO A 701 -22.38 21.85 -9.50
C PRO A 701 -22.82 22.32 -10.92
N ALA A 702 -23.77 23.22 -11.00
CA ALA A 702 -24.33 23.64 -12.28
C ALA A 702 -23.29 24.25 -13.23
N ASP A 703 -22.38 25.05 -12.71
CA ASP A 703 -21.28 25.65 -13.48
C ASP A 703 -20.29 24.63 -14.04
N VAL A 704 -20.05 23.54 -13.30
CA VAL A 704 -19.22 22.41 -13.76
C VAL A 704 -19.96 21.63 -14.84
N GLN A 705 -21.27 21.38 -14.67
CA GLN A 705 -22.09 20.70 -15.68
C GLN A 705 -22.09 21.48 -17.00
N ASP A 706 -22.25 22.78 -16.95
CA ASP A 706 -22.28 23.64 -18.15
C ASP A 706 -20.93 23.60 -18.91
N LYS A 707 -19.82 23.59 -18.17
CA LYS A 707 -18.47 23.42 -18.76
C LYS A 707 -18.30 22.07 -19.45
N LEU A 708 -18.76 21.00 -18.80
CA LEU A 708 -18.66 19.64 -19.36
C LEU A 708 -19.54 19.48 -20.62
N LEU A 709 -20.74 20.06 -20.63
CA LEU A 709 -21.63 20.03 -21.79
C LEU A 709 -21.01 20.78 -22.97
N LYS A 710 -20.44 21.96 -22.75
CA LYS A 710 -19.76 22.73 -23.81
C LYS A 710 -18.57 21.96 -24.38
N ALA A 711 -17.70 21.41 -23.51
CA ALA A 711 -16.54 20.65 -23.95
C ALA A 711 -16.92 19.41 -24.78
N TYR A 712 -18.05 18.78 -24.48
CA TYR A 712 -18.55 17.64 -25.26
C TYR A 712 -19.06 18.08 -26.65
N THR A 713 -19.79 19.20 -26.75
CA THR A 713 -20.29 19.72 -28.02
C THR A 713 -19.16 20.09 -28.97
N ASP A 714 -18.09 20.71 -28.45
CA ASP A 714 -16.90 21.08 -29.24
C ASP A 714 -16.16 19.87 -29.82
N THR A 715 -16.17 18.72 -29.10
CA THR A 715 -15.54 17.47 -29.58
C THR A 715 -16.38 16.67 -30.57
N ASP A 716 -17.71 16.86 -30.60
CA ASP A 716 -18.59 16.23 -31.59
C ASP A 716 -18.61 16.97 -32.94
N GLU A 717 -18.09 18.21 -33.00
CA GLU A 717 -17.99 19.04 -34.23
C GLU A 717 -16.60 18.87 -34.95
N GLU A 718 -15.58 18.27 -34.29
CA GLU A 718 -14.32 17.86 -34.92
C GLU A 718 -14.40 16.41 -35.45
#